data_78d6b8c73b9e214b4aa773403bd018db
#
_entry.id   78d6b8c73b9e214b4aa773403bd018db
#
_cell.length_a   1.000
_cell.length_b   1.000
_cell.length_c   1.000
_cell.angle_alpha   90.00
_cell.angle_beta   90.00
_cell.angle_gamma   90.00
#
_symmetry.space_group_name_H-M   'P 1'
#
loop_
_entity.id
_entity.type
_entity.pdbx_description
1 polymer ?
#
loop_
_entity_poly.entity_id
_entity_poly.type
_entity_poly.pdbx_seq_one_letter_code
_entity_poly.pdbx_strand_id
1 'polypeptide(L)'
;VHDSSNENLPGRLQGDSLTPEISGIFSNTSADGRFGVSLSGSYQERDFGYSQVGVPNGWRAFRGDSTAYGTIPQPGAPGSENIVNRPGPNDIYSVPQNLNYRVVGVERQRTNGQLVLQYKPLDNITTTLDYTYSENKIQQQRNEMSVWFNYGPSASSWTKGPVAGPITYSEIVNPPTSDLATAGSNAATRNQNKSLGFNVDWAVNDQFKLNFDIHRSTAEAGADSPYGSSNSLGVSGFYRGTSVVDFSKDFPVLQQQLGFGLNGLDPSRTLVTGSAFRNSYMKSEIDQAQVNGDFTFENYSQLKFGIGSTEVKNRSAFSNVQRDTWGGNGTAADYPDDLWIPSSFAQYFDAIDGSGNPAQFNQLFLFDFERARQAAAQAAGDESLYRISPVFTTDRRVTEKSKNAYLQWGNSWDDLRVPISLAAGVRYEETKVEARALVPVAVGIDWVANNELPIRLADSAFSGGSGKYEYWLPSLDLSFKLREDLVLRGSYGETIGRPGWGDIQGGQTLNQIGRIEGGSGQEGNPGLKPLLSHNIDLSLEWYYGEASYASVGFFRKNIDNYVGVTTRNDTSLGLHTPVGGAYWNQALANGCATADLTCIRNYIFRNFAGQPGVVRGTDDTNGNATGTISGQPGDPVANFSITAPANQRSASLDGWEFNVQHMFGQSGFGVSANYTKVDSGLTYNNYVIGEQFALEGLSDSANLVGFYDKGQWQVRAAYNWRDEFLAARFDGSGLPNPVYTEAYGQLDLSIGYQWTENLSLSLEAINLTNEIQRQHGRQKNEIIYATQTGPRYMLGLRYK
;
A
#
# COMPACT_ATOMS: atom_id res chain seq x y z
N VAL A 1 23.49 12.29 4.68
CA VAL A 1 22.34 12.35 3.80
C VAL A 1 21.59 13.63 4.08
N HIS A 2 21.22 14.35 3.02
CA HIS A 2 20.33 15.52 3.07
C HIS A 2 19.08 15.22 2.23
N ASP A 3 17.92 15.35 2.85
CA ASP A 3 16.63 15.12 2.17
C ASP A 3 15.87 16.45 2.10
N SER A 4 15.73 17.02 0.91
CA SER A 4 15.07 18.33 0.74
C SER A 4 13.61 18.31 1.15
N SER A 5 12.97 17.13 1.17
CA SER A 5 11.60 16.98 1.64
C SER A 5 11.44 17.28 3.13
N ASN A 6 12.49 17.08 3.94
CA ASN A 6 12.47 17.44 5.36
C ASN A 6 12.37 18.96 5.56
N GLU A 7 13.07 19.72 4.73
CA GLU A 7 13.03 21.20 4.80
C GLU A 7 11.71 21.76 4.25
N ASN A 8 11.07 21.02 3.34
CA ASN A 8 9.77 21.38 2.77
C ASN A 8 8.60 20.88 3.64
N LEU A 9 8.69 21.11 4.96
CA LEU A 9 7.67 20.75 5.96
C LEU A 9 7.50 21.91 6.96
N PRO A 10 6.35 21.98 7.67
CA PRO A 10 6.24 22.84 8.86
C PRO A 10 7.33 22.50 9.88
N GLY A 11 7.95 23.51 10.50
CA GLY A 11 9.10 23.31 11.39
C GLY A 11 8.89 22.31 12.53
N ARG A 12 7.64 22.13 12.99
CA ARG A 12 7.28 21.13 14.01
C ARG A 12 7.43 19.68 13.52
N LEU A 13 7.35 19.44 12.21
CA LEU A 13 7.42 18.11 11.58
C LEU A 13 8.80 17.84 10.97
N GLN A 14 9.71 18.81 11.05
CA GLN A 14 11.08 18.66 10.55
C GLN A 14 11.92 17.89 11.56
N GLY A 15 12.72 16.95 11.07
CA GLY A 15 13.85 16.35 11.79
C GLY A 15 15.17 17.03 11.43
N ASP A 16 16.27 16.32 11.59
CA ASP A 16 17.60 16.84 11.30
C ASP A 16 17.80 17.02 9.79
N SER A 17 18.39 18.16 9.39
CA SER A 17 18.66 18.47 7.97
C SER A 17 19.78 17.63 7.37
N LEU A 18 20.68 17.10 8.20
CA LEU A 18 21.79 16.22 7.81
C LEU A 18 21.82 15.00 8.71
N THR A 19 21.69 13.83 8.12
CA THR A 19 21.63 12.56 8.86
C THR A 19 22.80 11.65 8.50
N PRO A 20 23.36 10.88 9.46
CA PRO A 20 24.50 10.01 9.23
C PRO A 20 24.13 8.69 8.56
N GLU A 21 25.06 8.19 7.74
CA GLU A 21 25.10 6.80 7.31
C GLU A 21 26.53 6.28 7.49
N ILE A 22 26.70 5.21 8.24
CA ILE A 22 28.02 4.61 8.54
C ILE A 22 27.92 3.12 8.24
N SER A 23 28.89 2.59 7.51
CA SER A 23 28.98 1.16 7.25
C SER A 23 30.44 0.70 7.25
N GLY A 24 30.62 -0.57 7.58
CA GLY A 24 31.95 -1.17 7.57
C GLY A 24 31.91 -2.68 7.35
N ILE A 25 32.99 -3.20 6.80
CA ILE A 25 33.23 -4.63 6.64
C ILE A 25 34.65 -4.97 7.05
N PHE A 26 34.79 -6.04 7.78
CA PHE A 26 36.06 -6.68 8.09
C PHE A 26 36.00 -8.13 7.63
N SER A 27 37.03 -8.59 6.94
CA SER A 27 37.16 -9.98 6.51
C SER A 27 38.61 -10.41 6.64
N ASN A 28 38.82 -11.61 7.18
CA ASN A 28 40.14 -12.20 7.31
C ASN A 28 40.08 -13.72 7.19
N THR A 29 41.17 -14.30 6.74
CA THR A 29 41.36 -15.74 6.66
C THR A 29 42.66 -16.12 7.38
N SER A 30 42.65 -17.21 8.16
CA SER A 30 43.83 -17.72 8.84
C SER A 30 44.96 -18.07 7.86
N ALA A 31 46.22 -18.02 8.32
CA ALA A 31 47.38 -18.27 7.47
C ALA A 31 47.39 -19.65 6.78
N ASP A 32 46.74 -20.62 7.37
CA ASP A 32 46.57 -21.98 6.82
C ASP A 32 45.34 -22.09 5.87
N GLY A 33 44.59 -20.99 5.67
CA GLY A 33 43.39 -20.96 4.84
C GLY A 33 42.20 -21.78 5.38
N ARG A 34 42.27 -22.24 6.60
CA ARG A 34 41.24 -23.16 7.17
C ARG A 34 40.11 -22.43 7.89
N PHE A 35 40.38 -21.27 8.44
CA PHE A 35 39.38 -20.50 9.16
C PHE A 35 39.21 -19.09 8.52
N GLY A 36 37.96 -18.76 8.19
CA GLY A 36 37.57 -17.44 7.66
C GLY A 36 36.53 -16.75 8.55
N VAL A 37 36.64 -15.46 8.68
CA VAL A 37 35.64 -14.62 9.35
C VAL A 37 35.33 -13.41 8.49
N SER A 38 34.03 -13.08 8.36
CA SER A 38 33.57 -11.81 7.80
C SER A 38 32.55 -11.19 8.75
N LEU A 39 32.76 -9.92 9.08
CA LEU A 39 31.86 -9.11 9.90
C LEU A 39 31.53 -7.84 9.14
N SER A 40 30.26 -7.58 8.92
CA SER A 40 29.79 -6.32 8.36
C SER A 40 28.71 -5.69 9.23
N GLY A 41 28.62 -4.36 9.17
CA GLY A 41 27.58 -3.62 9.88
C GLY A 41 27.31 -2.29 9.21
N SER A 42 26.07 -1.81 9.37
CA SER A 42 25.69 -0.47 8.94
C SER A 42 24.67 0.15 9.91
N TYR A 43 24.77 1.46 10.05
CA TYR A 43 23.80 2.31 10.70
C TYR A 43 23.43 3.45 9.76
N GLN A 44 22.14 3.69 9.60
CA GLN A 44 21.61 4.78 8.80
C GLN A 44 20.50 5.48 9.59
N GLU A 45 20.59 6.80 9.61
CA GLU A 45 19.51 7.67 10.02
C GLU A 45 19.04 8.49 8.82
N ARG A 46 17.74 8.71 8.71
CA ARG A 46 17.15 9.51 7.65
C ARG A 46 15.92 10.22 8.15
N ASP A 47 15.93 11.55 8.06
CA ASP A 47 14.79 12.40 8.31
C ASP A 47 14.30 12.97 6.99
N PHE A 48 13.04 12.75 6.70
CA PHE A 48 12.42 13.14 5.43
C PHE A 48 10.93 13.38 5.61
N GLY A 49 10.28 13.85 4.58
CA GLY A 49 8.85 14.03 4.62
C GLY A 49 8.21 13.91 3.25
N TYR A 50 6.92 14.12 3.26
CA TYR A 50 6.15 14.27 2.03
C TYR A 50 4.89 15.09 2.27
N SER A 51 4.42 15.73 1.20
CA SER A 51 3.14 16.39 1.15
C SER A 51 2.23 15.65 0.19
N GLN A 52 0.99 15.41 0.59
CA GLN A 52 0.04 14.63 -0.20
C GLN A 52 -1.34 15.25 -0.16
N VAL A 53 -1.96 15.39 -1.33
CA VAL A 53 -3.34 15.85 -1.50
C VAL A 53 -4.14 14.82 -2.26
N GLY A 54 -5.42 14.64 -1.93
CA GLY A 54 -6.29 13.76 -2.68
C GLY A 54 -7.59 13.39 -1.99
N VAL A 55 -8.23 12.33 -2.51
CA VAL A 55 -9.48 11.76 -2.05
C VAL A 55 -9.23 10.34 -1.53
N PRO A 56 -8.55 10.19 -0.37
CA PRO A 56 -8.07 8.90 0.10
C PRO A 56 -9.19 7.91 0.48
N ASN A 57 -10.39 8.40 0.78
CA ASN A 57 -11.56 7.57 1.08
C ASN A 57 -12.37 7.19 -0.18
N GLY A 58 -11.82 7.48 -1.36
CA GLY A 58 -12.34 7.02 -2.64
C GLY A 58 -13.51 7.82 -3.20
N TRP A 59 -14.03 7.33 -4.30
CA TRP A 59 -15.06 7.95 -5.12
C TRP A 59 -16.28 7.05 -5.22
N ARG A 60 -17.46 7.65 -5.23
CA ARG A 60 -18.71 6.93 -5.45
C ARG A 60 -19.16 7.10 -6.89
N ALA A 61 -19.10 6.00 -7.65
CA ALA A 61 -19.47 5.99 -9.07
C ALA A 61 -20.97 5.78 -9.25
N PHE A 62 -21.58 6.55 -10.14
CA PHE A 62 -23.00 6.48 -10.48
C PHE A 62 -23.21 6.58 -11.99
N ARG A 63 -24.32 6.03 -12.46
CA ARG A 63 -24.87 6.35 -13.77
C ARG A 63 -25.65 7.65 -13.68
N GLY A 64 -25.74 8.39 -14.77
CA GLY A 64 -26.45 9.67 -14.80
C GLY A 64 -27.96 9.58 -14.53
N ASP A 65 -28.58 8.39 -14.73
CA ASP A 65 -29.98 8.10 -14.39
C ASP A 65 -30.21 7.61 -12.96
N SER A 66 -29.14 7.40 -12.17
CA SER A 66 -29.24 6.92 -10.80
C SER A 66 -29.87 7.94 -9.87
N THR A 67 -30.75 7.44 -8.98
CA THR A 67 -31.40 8.20 -7.90
C THR A 67 -30.97 7.76 -6.51
N ALA A 68 -29.88 6.99 -6.42
CA ALA A 68 -29.34 6.51 -5.15
C ALA A 68 -28.85 7.68 -4.28
N TYR A 69 -28.66 7.40 -2.99
CA TYR A 69 -28.09 8.38 -2.07
C TYR A 69 -26.69 8.84 -2.51
N GLY A 70 -26.47 10.16 -2.53
CA GLY A 70 -25.21 10.79 -2.95
C GLY A 70 -25.15 11.15 -4.43
N THR A 71 -26.21 10.86 -5.22
CA THR A 71 -26.28 11.27 -6.62
C THR A 71 -26.57 12.76 -6.77
N ILE A 72 -26.11 13.33 -7.89
CA ILE A 72 -26.49 14.70 -8.30
C ILE A 72 -27.97 14.74 -8.69
N PRO A 73 -28.67 15.88 -8.52
CA PRO A 73 -30.09 16.01 -8.86
C PRO A 73 -30.40 15.61 -10.29
N GLN A 74 -31.56 14.94 -10.48
CA GLN A 74 -32.05 14.60 -11.81
C GLN A 74 -32.56 15.83 -12.58
N PRO A 75 -32.54 15.83 -13.92
CA PRO A 75 -33.04 16.95 -14.71
C PRO A 75 -34.48 17.36 -14.31
N GLY A 76 -34.69 18.64 -14.00
CA GLY A 76 -35.96 19.20 -13.54
C GLY A 76 -36.24 19.04 -12.02
N ALA A 77 -35.41 18.32 -11.29
CA ALA A 77 -35.47 18.28 -9.82
C ALA A 77 -34.82 19.54 -9.21
N PRO A 78 -35.23 19.96 -7.99
CA PRO A 78 -34.58 21.08 -7.29
C PRO A 78 -33.08 20.91 -7.19
N GLY A 79 -32.32 21.95 -7.52
CA GLY A 79 -30.84 21.93 -7.54
C GLY A 79 -30.22 21.46 -8.87
N SER A 80 -31.02 20.96 -9.82
CA SER A 80 -30.50 20.56 -11.14
C SER A 80 -30.01 21.75 -11.96
N GLU A 81 -30.51 22.97 -11.69
CA GLU A 81 -30.04 24.22 -12.23
C GLU A 81 -28.61 24.59 -11.85
N ASN A 82 -28.08 23.99 -10.79
CA ASN A 82 -26.71 24.21 -10.29
C ASN A 82 -25.68 23.26 -10.92
N ILE A 83 -26.08 22.46 -11.93
CA ILE A 83 -25.21 21.48 -12.56
C ILE A 83 -24.87 21.89 -13.99
N VAL A 84 -23.60 22.05 -14.27
CA VAL A 84 -23.09 22.38 -15.60
C VAL A 84 -22.56 21.13 -16.29
N ASN A 85 -22.94 20.91 -17.55
CA ASN A 85 -22.62 19.71 -18.33
C ASN A 85 -22.98 18.40 -17.58
N ARG A 86 -24.20 18.34 -17.07
CA ARG A 86 -24.68 17.16 -16.35
C ARG A 86 -24.49 15.89 -17.17
N PRO A 87 -23.87 14.81 -16.61
CA PRO A 87 -23.74 13.52 -17.27
C PRO A 87 -25.09 12.97 -17.75
N GLY A 88 -25.11 12.42 -18.95
CA GLY A 88 -26.30 11.81 -19.54
C GLY A 88 -26.73 10.53 -18.81
N PRO A 89 -27.94 9.99 -19.10
CA PRO A 89 -28.48 8.83 -18.38
C PRO A 89 -27.57 7.61 -18.38
N ASN A 90 -26.84 7.39 -19.44
CA ASN A 90 -25.93 6.26 -19.62
C ASN A 90 -24.49 6.57 -19.26
N ASP A 91 -24.15 7.81 -19.03
CA ASP A 91 -22.79 8.23 -18.66
C ASP A 91 -22.50 7.85 -17.19
N ILE A 92 -21.22 7.62 -16.91
CA ILE A 92 -20.73 7.38 -15.56
C ILE A 92 -20.08 8.65 -15.03
N TYR A 93 -20.35 8.97 -13.77
CA TYR A 93 -19.66 10.02 -13.04
C TYR A 93 -19.41 9.57 -11.61
N SER A 94 -18.45 10.20 -10.93
CA SER A 94 -18.13 9.88 -9.54
C SER A 94 -18.14 11.12 -8.68
N VAL A 95 -18.63 11.01 -7.44
CA VAL A 95 -18.58 12.07 -6.44
C VAL A 95 -17.58 11.73 -5.35
N PRO A 96 -16.81 12.72 -4.82
CA PRO A 96 -15.78 12.47 -3.82
C PRO A 96 -16.40 12.19 -2.45
N GLN A 97 -15.79 11.29 -1.67
CA GLN A 97 -16.18 11.08 -0.26
C GLN A 97 -15.60 12.17 0.63
N ASN A 98 -14.39 12.60 0.36
CA ASN A 98 -13.68 13.65 1.11
C ASN A 98 -12.66 14.35 0.21
N LEU A 99 -12.00 15.36 0.75
CA LEU A 99 -10.76 15.93 0.22
C LEU A 99 -9.82 16.15 1.39
N ASN A 100 -8.56 15.76 1.23
CA ASN A 100 -7.57 15.78 2.30
C ASN A 100 -6.25 16.39 1.80
N TYR A 101 -5.67 17.28 2.62
CA TYR A 101 -4.33 17.85 2.46
C TYR A 101 -3.51 17.49 3.68
N ARG A 102 -2.40 16.79 3.51
CA ARG A 102 -1.56 16.35 4.63
C ARG A 102 -0.09 16.65 4.41
N VAL A 103 0.59 16.93 5.50
CA VAL A 103 2.04 17.07 5.59
C VAL A 103 2.55 16.08 6.61
N VAL A 104 3.59 15.32 6.26
CA VAL A 104 4.07 14.18 7.05
C VAL A 104 5.58 14.27 7.19
N GLY A 105 6.07 14.30 8.44
CA GLY A 105 7.47 14.13 8.79
C GLY A 105 7.75 12.68 9.18
N VAL A 106 8.89 12.15 8.78
CA VAL A 106 9.31 10.77 9.02
C VAL A 106 10.74 10.73 9.50
N GLU A 107 10.97 10.14 10.64
CA GLU A 107 12.29 9.79 11.17
C GLU A 107 12.49 8.29 11.04
N ARG A 108 13.61 7.86 10.41
CA ARG A 108 13.89 6.46 10.20
C ARG A 108 15.31 6.11 10.61
N GLN A 109 15.46 5.06 11.42
CA GLN A 109 16.74 4.50 11.83
C GLN A 109 16.86 3.05 11.36
N ARG A 110 17.95 2.70 10.72
CA ARG A 110 18.29 1.34 10.30
C ARG A 110 19.59 0.88 10.91
N THR A 111 19.59 -0.32 11.45
CA THR A 111 20.79 -1.00 11.95
C THR A 111 20.86 -2.38 11.32
N ASN A 112 22.00 -2.70 10.67
CA ASN A 112 22.21 -4.00 10.07
C ASN A 112 23.53 -4.57 10.55
N GLY A 113 23.61 -5.89 10.69
CA GLY A 113 24.83 -6.62 11.01
C GLY A 113 24.83 -8.01 10.40
N GLN A 114 25.97 -8.48 9.96
CA GLN A 114 26.16 -9.84 9.49
C GLN A 114 27.50 -10.38 9.97
N LEU A 115 27.48 -11.59 10.51
CA LEU A 115 28.65 -12.37 10.86
C LEU A 115 28.64 -13.67 10.03
N VAL A 116 29.75 -13.95 9.36
CA VAL A 116 29.97 -15.21 8.65
C VAL A 116 31.25 -15.83 9.18
N LEU A 117 31.15 -17.06 9.63
CA LEU A 117 32.26 -17.91 10.07
C LEU A 117 32.36 -19.10 9.11
N GLN A 118 33.52 -19.28 8.54
CA GLN A 118 33.78 -20.39 7.64
C GLN A 118 34.93 -21.21 8.18
N TYR A 119 34.74 -22.54 8.18
CA TYR A 119 35.75 -23.48 8.63
C TYR A 119 35.89 -24.63 7.64
N LYS A 120 37.13 -24.93 7.28
CA LYS A 120 37.50 -25.99 6.37
C LYS A 120 38.20 -27.12 7.15
N PRO A 121 37.44 -28.07 7.78
CA PRO A 121 38.02 -29.14 8.58
C PRO A 121 38.86 -30.12 7.76
N LEU A 122 38.49 -30.33 6.50
CA LEU A 122 39.17 -31.12 5.49
C LEU A 122 39.25 -30.34 4.20
N ASP A 123 40.19 -30.70 3.31
CA ASP A 123 40.38 -29.99 2.05
C ASP A 123 39.16 -30.03 1.13
N ASN A 124 38.35 -31.07 1.30
CA ASN A 124 37.11 -31.30 0.52
C ASN A 124 35.81 -30.96 1.28
N ILE A 125 35.89 -30.41 2.50
CA ILE A 125 34.70 -30.02 3.29
C ILE A 125 34.86 -28.58 3.72
N THR A 126 33.87 -27.76 3.41
CA THR A 126 33.73 -26.37 3.89
C THR A 126 32.45 -26.25 4.69
N THR A 127 32.53 -25.75 5.91
CA THR A 127 31.38 -25.43 6.74
C THR A 127 31.23 -23.91 6.88
N THR A 128 30.00 -23.39 6.81
CA THR A 128 29.73 -21.97 6.97
C THR A 128 28.61 -21.80 7.99
N LEU A 129 28.85 -20.95 8.99
CA LEU A 129 27.84 -20.47 9.92
C LEU A 129 27.66 -18.98 9.65
N ASP A 130 26.42 -18.56 9.40
CA ASP A 130 26.10 -17.16 9.19
C ASP A 130 24.98 -16.69 10.13
N TYR A 131 25.10 -15.45 10.57
CA TYR A 131 24.07 -14.75 11.33
C TYR A 131 23.85 -13.37 10.76
N THR A 132 22.59 -13.08 10.43
CA THR A 132 22.18 -11.75 9.92
C THR A 132 21.17 -11.13 10.88
N TYR A 133 21.38 -9.86 11.17
CA TYR A 133 20.50 -9.01 11.94
C TYR A 133 20.15 -7.74 11.15
N SER A 134 18.88 -7.35 11.14
CA SER A 134 18.41 -6.08 10.57
C SER A 134 17.30 -5.51 11.44
N GLU A 135 17.40 -4.24 11.75
CA GLU A 135 16.35 -3.48 12.45
C GLU A 135 16.04 -2.18 11.70
N ASN A 136 14.76 -1.85 11.61
CA ASN A 136 14.27 -0.60 11.04
C ASN A 136 13.21 -0.01 11.98
N LYS A 137 13.48 1.18 12.52
CA LYS A 137 12.56 1.97 13.32
C LYS A 137 12.07 3.13 12.50
N ILE A 138 10.77 3.37 12.52
CA ILE A 138 10.12 4.45 11.77
C ILE A 138 9.17 5.16 12.72
N GLN A 139 9.35 6.47 12.88
CA GLN A 139 8.39 7.37 13.52
C GLN A 139 7.78 8.28 12.46
N GLN A 140 6.48 8.46 12.52
CA GLN A 140 5.74 9.35 11.62
C GLN A 140 4.92 10.37 12.42
N GLN A 141 5.05 11.63 12.06
CA GLN A 141 4.21 12.72 12.57
C GLN A 141 3.46 13.37 11.41
N ARG A 142 2.18 13.61 11.58
CA ARG A 142 1.31 14.14 10.52
C ARG A 142 0.38 15.21 11.07
N ASN A 143 0.18 16.26 10.27
CA ASN A 143 -0.97 17.15 10.41
C ASN A 143 -1.71 17.23 9.06
N GLU A 144 -3.02 17.35 9.11
CA GLU A 144 -3.85 17.39 7.91
C GLU A 144 -5.09 18.28 8.10
N MET A 145 -5.61 18.78 6.98
CA MET A 145 -6.90 19.41 6.86
C MET A 145 -7.75 18.62 5.87
N SER A 146 -9.01 18.41 6.18
CA SER A 146 -9.93 17.69 5.32
C SER A 146 -11.34 18.26 5.32
N VAL A 147 -12.03 18.04 4.22
CA VAL A 147 -13.46 18.28 4.06
C VAL A 147 -14.13 16.97 3.73
N TRP A 148 -15.15 16.61 4.51
CA TRP A 148 -15.95 15.39 4.30
C TRP A 148 -17.30 15.76 3.74
N PHE A 149 -17.71 15.10 2.64
CA PHE A 149 -18.98 15.37 1.98
C PHE A 149 -20.06 14.44 2.51
N ASN A 150 -21.17 15.05 2.94
CA ASN A 150 -22.36 14.34 3.45
C ASN A 150 -23.46 14.20 2.38
N TYR A 151 -23.13 14.59 1.14
CA TYR A 151 -24.01 14.51 -0.02
C TYR A 151 -25.33 15.29 0.14
N GLY A 152 -25.27 16.44 0.82
CA GLY A 152 -26.35 17.40 0.90
C GLY A 152 -26.57 18.17 -0.42
N PRO A 153 -27.29 19.28 -0.39
CA PRO A 153 -27.43 20.13 -1.57
C PRO A 153 -26.09 20.47 -2.20
N SER A 154 -25.98 20.31 -3.52
CA SER A 154 -24.71 20.46 -4.23
C SER A 154 -24.84 21.25 -5.52
N ALA A 155 -23.73 21.86 -5.96
CA ALA A 155 -23.51 22.37 -7.29
C ALA A 155 -22.28 21.68 -7.88
N SER A 156 -22.25 21.45 -9.20
CA SER A 156 -21.15 20.73 -9.82
C SER A 156 -21.03 21.03 -11.31
N SER A 157 -19.85 20.83 -11.85
CA SER A 157 -19.60 20.88 -13.29
C SER A 157 -18.75 19.68 -13.73
N TRP A 158 -19.01 19.20 -14.93
CA TRP A 158 -18.48 17.92 -15.40
C TRP A 158 -17.84 18.05 -16.78
N THR A 159 -16.86 17.22 -17.07
CA THR A 159 -16.35 17.04 -18.42
C THR A 159 -17.40 16.32 -19.28
N LYS A 160 -17.30 16.49 -20.60
CA LYS A 160 -18.13 15.76 -21.56
C LYS A 160 -17.57 14.35 -21.78
N GLY A 161 -18.44 13.41 -22.09
CA GLY A 161 -18.10 12.06 -22.46
C GLY A 161 -18.79 11.01 -21.61
N PRO A 162 -18.67 9.73 -21.99
CA PRO A 162 -19.37 8.61 -21.34
C PRO A 162 -18.82 8.30 -19.93
N VAL A 163 -17.62 8.78 -19.59
CA VAL A 163 -17.07 8.83 -18.22
C VAL A 163 -16.76 10.28 -17.92
N ALA A 164 -17.64 10.94 -17.19
CA ALA A 164 -17.54 12.35 -16.87
C ALA A 164 -16.70 12.56 -15.60
N GLY A 165 -15.61 13.32 -15.74
CA GLY A 165 -14.81 13.77 -14.60
C GLY A 165 -15.36 15.03 -13.96
N PRO A 166 -15.25 15.20 -12.64
CA PRO A 166 -15.61 16.44 -11.99
C PRO A 166 -14.63 17.54 -12.40
N ILE A 167 -15.18 18.71 -12.82
CA ILE A 167 -14.41 19.94 -12.93
C ILE A 167 -14.53 20.69 -11.63
N THR A 168 -15.77 20.91 -11.16
CA THR A 168 -16.06 21.43 -9.81
C THR A 168 -17.08 20.55 -9.11
N TYR A 169 -16.92 20.41 -7.81
CA TYR A 169 -17.90 19.77 -6.93
C TYR A 169 -18.06 20.60 -5.67
N SER A 170 -19.31 20.88 -5.28
CA SER A 170 -19.57 21.62 -4.05
C SER A 170 -20.63 20.96 -3.19
N GLU A 171 -20.50 21.12 -1.89
CA GLU A 171 -21.55 20.87 -0.91
C GLU A 171 -22.02 22.21 -0.35
N ILE A 172 -23.32 22.47 -0.44
CA ILE A 172 -23.94 23.73 0.01
C ILE A 172 -24.42 23.51 1.44
N VAL A 173 -23.76 24.16 2.39
CA VAL A 173 -24.13 24.11 3.81
C VAL A 173 -24.62 25.48 4.25
N ASN A 174 -25.93 25.58 4.53
CA ASN A 174 -26.58 26.80 4.96
C ASN A 174 -27.67 26.50 6.00
N PRO A 175 -27.54 27.00 7.25
CA PRO A 175 -26.48 27.84 7.78
C PRO A 175 -25.12 27.14 7.90
N PRO A 176 -23.99 27.90 7.91
CA PRO A 176 -22.64 27.35 7.95
C PRO A 176 -22.28 26.81 9.35
N THR A 177 -22.56 25.56 9.60
CA THR A 177 -22.47 24.88 10.91
C THR A 177 -21.95 23.45 10.83
N SER A 178 -21.46 23.02 9.66
CA SER A 178 -20.83 21.71 9.51
C SER A 178 -19.40 21.71 10.08
N ASP A 179 -18.84 20.54 10.26
CA ASP A 179 -17.48 20.37 10.74
C ASP A 179 -16.44 20.73 9.66
N LEU A 180 -15.42 21.48 10.06
CA LEU A 180 -14.22 21.66 9.27
C LEU A 180 -13.12 20.84 9.95
N ALA A 181 -12.81 19.68 9.37
CA ALA A 181 -12.01 18.67 10.02
C ALA A 181 -10.50 18.91 9.82
N THR A 182 -9.76 18.78 10.90
CA THR A 182 -8.31 18.63 10.88
C THR A 182 -7.94 17.35 11.61
N ALA A 183 -6.71 16.87 11.48
CA ALA A 183 -6.26 15.73 12.23
C ALA A 183 -4.76 15.76 12.46
N GLY A 184 -4.31 15.03 13.48
CA GLY A 184 -2.91 14.74 13.73
C GLY A 184 -2.67 13.28 14.00
N SER A 185 -1.42 12.85 13.81
CA SER A 185 -0.95 11.51 14.09
C SER A 185 0.47 11.54 14.62
N ASN A 186 0.80 10.62 15.52
CA ASN A 186 2.17 10.34 15.96
C ASN A 186 2.30 8.83 16.17
N ALA A 187 2.77 8.13 15.16
CA ALA A 187 2.86 6.68 15.13
C ALA A 187 4.31 6.23 15.00
N ALA A 188 4.65 5.10 15.61
CA ALA A 188 5.97 4.52 15.48
C ALA A 188 5.90 2.99 15.34
N THR A 189 6.78 2.45 14.49
CA THR A 189 6.92 1.01 14.24
C THR A 189 8.37 0.59 14.34
N ARG A 190 8.58 -0.63 14.80
CA ARG A 190 9.87 -1.32 14.81
C ARG A 190 9.74 -2.63 14.04
N ASN A 191 10.64 -2.81 13.08
CA ASN A 191 10.74 -4.03 12.28
C ASN A 191 12.10 -4.65 12.52
N GLN A 192 12.15 -5.95 12.78
CA GLN A 192 13.36 -6.66 13.12
C GLN A 192 13.43 -8.00 12.39
N ASN A 193 14.56 -8.30 11.74
CA ASN A 193 14.83 -9.56 11.09
C ASN A 193 16.08 -10.20 11.69
N LYS A 194 16.04 -11.52 11.91
CA LYS A 194 17.15 -12.34 12.37
C LYS A 194 17.19 -13.61 11.54
N SER A 195 18.36 -14.00 11.09
CA SER A 195 18.57 -15.27 10.38
C SER A 195 19.84 -15.93 10.87
N LEU A 196 19.76 -17.21 11.15
CA LEU A 196 20.88 -18.06 11.48
C LEU A 196 20.91 -19.24 10.50
N GLY A 197 22.00 -19.37 9.75
CA GLY A 197 22.23 -20.39 8.76
C GLY A 197 23.44 -21.26 9.11
N PHE A 198 23.36 -22.54 8.78
CA PHE A 198 24.48 -23.46 8.80
C PHE A 198 24.50 -24.27 7.52
N ASN A 199 25.62 -24.20 6.80
CA ASN A 199 25.83 -24.85 5.52
C ASN A 199 27.06 -25.72 5.54
N VAL A 200 27.02 -26.87 4.83
CA VAL A 200 28.16 -27.76 4.62
C VAL A 200 28.26 -28.07 3.14
N ASP A 201 29.36 -27.66 2.52
CA ASP A 201 29.76 -28.08 1.18
C ASP A 201 30.77 -29.20 1.26
N TRP A 202 30.45 -30.35 0.67
CA TRP A 202 31.28 -31.52 0.65
C TRP A 202 31.57 -31.98 -0.78
N ALA A 203 32.81 -31.80 -1.25
CA ALA A 203 33.31 -32.43 -2.48
C ALA A 203 33.69 -33.88 -2.16
N VAL A 204 32.75 -34.83 -2.31
CA VAL A 204 32.96 -36.24 -2.00
C VAL A 204 34.12 -36.81 -2.82
N ASN A 205 34.14 -36.43 -4.12
CA ASN A 205 35.22 -36.65 -5.07
C ASN A 205 35.14 -35.62 -6.19
N ASP A 206 35.97 -35.73 -7.23
CA ASP A 206 36.03 -34.78 -8.36
C ASP A 206 34.72 -34.70 -9.14
N GLN A 207 33.89 -35.73 -9.13
CA GLN A 207 32.65 -35.85 -9.88
C GLN A 207 31.40 -35.55 -9.04
N PHE A 208 31.47 -35.77 -7.71
CA PHE A 208 30.31 -35.74 -6.85
C PHE A 208 30.46 -34.74 -5.69
N LYS A 209 29.52 -33.81 -5.60
CA LYS A 209 29.43 -32.82 -4.54
C LYS A 209 28.08 -32.94 -3.84
N LEU A 210 28.09 -32.72 -2.51
CA LEU A 210 26.90 -32.60 -1.68
C LEU A 210 26.90 -31.27 -0.96
N ASN A 211 25.73 -30.71 -0.81
CA ASN A 211 25.48 -29.50 -0.02
C ASN A 211 24.37 -29.81 0.99
N PHE A 212 24.59 -29.48 2.24
CA PHE A 212 23.60 -29.54 3.32
C PHE A 212 23.40 -28.14 3.83
N ASP A 213 22.15 -27.72 3.91
CA ASP A 213 21.78 -26.37 4.37
C ASP A 213 20.63 -26.46 5.36
N ILE A 214 20.78 -25.79 6.49
CA ILE A 214 19.72 -25.58 7.47
C ILE A 214 19.72 -24.14 7.89
N HIS A 215 18.54 -23.51 7.94
CA HIS A 215 18.45 -22.16 8.50
C HIS A 215 17.15 -21.93 9.23
N ARG A 216 17.21 -20.99 10.17
CA ARG A 216 16.08 -20.43 10.87
C ARG A 216 16.10 -18.91 10.76
N SER A 217 14.99 -18.36 10.28
CA SER A 217 14.82 -16.92 10.13
C SER A 217 13.56 -16.45 10.83
N THR A 218 13.62 -15.26 11.42
CA THR A 218 12.47 -14.59 12.03
C THR A 218 12.37 -13.16 11.54
N ALA A 219 11.15 -12.73 11.24
CA ALA A 219 10.81 -11.34 10.96
C ALA A 219 9.69 -10.91 11.90
N GLU A 220 9.85 -9.77 12.57
CA GLU A 220 8.90 -9.26 13.54
C GLU A 220 8.69 -7.78 13.32
N ALA A 221 7.41 -7.34 13.31
CA ALA A 221 7.01 -5.94 13.17
C ALA A 221 5.93 -5.61 14.19
N GLY A 222 6.05 -4.46 14.84
CA GLY A 222 5.07 -4.01 15.83
C GLY A 222 5.13 -2.53 16.11
N ALA A 223 4.23 -2.06 16.98
CA ALA A 223 4.25 -0.70 17.46
C ALA A 223 5.49 -0.45 18.33
N ASP A 224 6.15 0.70 18.15
CA ASP A 224 7.28 1.19 18.96
C ASP A 224 6.91 2.44 19.75
N SER A 225 5.62 2.62 20.04
CA SER A 225 5.07 3.76 20.75
C SER A 225 3.78 3.35 21.47
N PRO A 226 3.46 3.96 22.63
CA PRO A 226 2.18 3.77 23.32
C PRO A 226 0.98 4.30 22.49
N TYR A 227 1.25 5.09 21.45
CA TYR A 227 0.24 5.61 20.53
C TYR A 227 -0.04 4.69 19.36
N GLY A 228 0.74 3.63 19.19
CA GLY A 228 0.52 2.55 18.24
C GLY A 228 1.34 2.62 16.96
N SER A 229 1.14 1.60 16.14
CA SER A 229 1.73 1.48 14.80
C SER A 229 1.07 2.41 13.79
N SER A 230 -0.16 2.83 14.07
CA SER A 230 -0.93 3.83 13.32
C SER A 230 -1.95 4.46 14.26
N ASN A 231 -2.16 5.77 14.12
CA ASN A 231 -3.18 6.47 14.89
C ASN A 231 -3.72 7.68 14.14
N SER A 232 -4.82 8.22 14.64
CA SER A 232 -5.38 9.49 14.22
C SER A 232 -6.13 10.12 15.39
N LEU A 233 -5.92 11.41 15.56
CA LEU A 233 -6.69 12.27 16.46
C LEU A 233 -7.40 13.30 15.60
N GLY A 234 -8.72 13.14 15.40
CA GLY A 234 -9.57 14.05 14.66
C GLY A 234 -9.92 15.27 15.48
N VAL A 235 -9.91 16.44 14.86
CA VAL A 235 -10.13 17.74 15.45
C VAL A 235 -11.05 18.54 14.54
N SER A 236 -12.05 19.22 15.06
CA SER A 236 -12.97 20.03 14.25
C SER A 236 -13.48 21.25 14.97
N GLY A 237 -13.78 22.28 14.19
CA GLY A 237 -14.70 23.35 14.57
C GLY A 237 -15.95 23.29 13.69
N PHE A 238 -17.12 23.61 14.26
CA PHE A 238 -18.42 23.50 13.61
C PHE A 238 -18.86 24.85 13.02
N TYR A 239 -18.12 25.30 12.03
CA TYR A 239 -18.36 26.60 11.35
C TYR A 239 -18.16 26.51 9.81
N ARG A 240 -18.11 25.29 9.26
CA ARG A 240 -17.99 25.07 7.84
C ARG A 240 -19.32 25.36 7.13
N GLY A 241 -19.27 26.26 6.14
CA GLY A 241 -20.32 26.54 5.20
C GLY A 241 -20.13 25.80 3.89
N THR A 242 -20.49 26.47 2.76
CA THR A 242 -20.33 25.89 1.43
C THR A 242 -18.86 25.62 1.13
N SER A 243 -18.57 24.40 0.67
CA SER A 243 -17.26 23.96 0.20
C SER A 243 -17.32 23.77 -1.30
N VAL A 244 -16.40 24.37 -2.06
CA VAL A 244 -16.28 24.20 -3.51
C VAL A 244 -14.88 23.68 -3.82
N VAL A 245 -14.78 22.54 -4.51
CA VAL A 245 -13.51 21.98 -4.94
C VAL A 245 -13.41 22.05 -6.46
N ASP A 246 -12.32 22.61 -6.96
CA ASP A 246 -11.93 22.58 -8.36
C ASP A 246 -10.91 21.46 -8.57
N PHE A 247 -11.29 20.44 -9.35
CA PHE A 247 -10.50 19.27 -9.69
C PHE A 247 -9.81 19.38 -11.07
N SER A 248 -9.82 20.54 -11.70
CA SER A 248 -9.27 20.73 -13.04
C SER A 248 -7.74 20.71 -13.12
N LYS A 249 -7.07 20.72 -11.97
CA LYS A 249 -5.61 20.69 -11.82
C LYS A 249 -5.16 19.49 -10.99
N ASP A 250 -3.87 19.20 -11.00
CA ASP A 250 -3.28 18.11 -10.19
C ASP A 250 -3.42 18.36 -8.69
N PHE A 251 -3.40 19.62 -8.28
CA PHE A 251 -3.74 20.05 -6.93
C PHE A 251 -5.20 20.50 -6.89
N PRO A 252 -6.12 19.73 -6.27
CA PRO A 252 -7.51 20.17 -6.09
C PRO A 252 -7.56 21.42 -5.23
N VAL A 253 -8.25 22.46 -5.71
CA VAL A 253 -8.36 23.75 -5.04
C VAL A 253 -9.65 23.83 -4.26
N LEU A 254 -9.56 23.94 -2.94
CA LEU A 254 -10.70 24.09 -2.04
C LEU A 254 -10.99 25.56 -1.74
N GLN A 255 -12.18 26.03 -2.08
CA GLN A 255 -12.75 27.29 -1.61
C GLN A 255 -13.72 26.99 -0.47
N GLN A 256 -13.57 27.65 0.67
CA GLN A 256 -14.33 27.36 1.87
C GLN A 256 -15.02 28.62 2.40
N GLN A 257 -16.35 28.58 2.48
CA GLN A 257 -17.12 29.56 3.23
C GLN A 257 -17.15 29.17 4.71
N LEU A 258 -16.92 30.14 5.60
CA LEU A 258 -17.00 29.96 7.05
C LEU A 258 -18.17 30.73 7.64
N GLY A 259 -18.72 30.22 8.74
CA GLY A 259 -19.73 30.85 9.55
C GLY A 259 -19.19 31.88 10.54
N PHE A 260 -20.08 32.50 11.31
CA PHE A 260 -19.75 33.42 12.44
C PHE A 260 -18.86 34.61 12.05
N GLY A 261 -18.81 34.96 10.76
CA GLY A 261 -17.93 36.03 10.26
C GLY A 261 -16.44 35.68 10.28
N LEU A 262 -16.09 34.40 10.40
CA LEU A 262 -14.71 33.93 10.43
C LEU A 262 -14.05 34.02 9.05
N ASN A 263 -12.76 34.38 9.04
CA ASN A 263 -11.91 34.39 7.87
C ASN A 263 -10.89 33.25 7.87
N GLY A 264 -10.89 32.39 8.89
CA GLY A 264 -9.96 31.29 9.08
C GLY A 264 -10.35 30.37 10.22
N LEU A 265 -9.48 29.42 10.53
CA LEU A 265 -9.64 28.49 11.63
C LEU A 265 -9.71 29.22 12.97
N ASP A 266 -10.63 28.81 13.84
CA ASP A 266 -10.88 29.44 15.15
C ASP A 266 -10.52 28.45 16.29
N PRO A 267 -9.39 28.66 16.98
CA PRO A 267 -8.99 27.83 18.13
C PRO A 267 -10.06 27.75 19.22
N SER A 268 -10.74 28.84 19.52
CA SER A 268 -11.75 28.92 20.60
C SER A 268 -13.01 28.10 20.37
N ARG A 269 -13.20 27.58 19.13
CA ARG A 269 -14.33 26.74 18.70
C ARG A 269 -13.92 25.33 18.35
N THR A 270 -12.69 24.93 18.67
CA THR A 270 -12.07 23.71 18.20
C THR A 270 -11.97 22.69 19.33
N LEU A 271 -12.29 21.44 19.03
CA LEU A 271 -12.23 20.32 19.98
C LEU A 271 -11.92 19.02 19.25
N VAL A 272 -11.56 17.99 20.03
CA VAL A 272 -11.34 16.64 19.50
C VAL A 272 -12.68 15.97 19.23
N THR A 273 -12.84 15.39 18.04
CA THR A 273 -14.10 14.79 17.57
C THR A 273 -14.02 13.28 17.38
N GLY A 274 -12.87 12.76 17.04
CA GLY A 274 -12.70 11.32 16.83
C GLY A 274 -11.27 10.89 17.05
N SER A 275 -11.07 9.60 17.31
CA SER A 275 -9.74 9.04 17.46
C SER A 275 -9.68 7.57 17.08
N ALA A 276 -8.51 7.11 16.65
CA ALA A 276 -8.20 5.71 16.48
C ALA A 276 -6.76 5.46 16.89
N PHE A 277 -6.55 4.46 17.75
CA PHE A 277 -5.23 4.01 18.19
C PHE A 277 -5.08 2.53 17.86
N ARG A 278 -4.25 2.22 16.85
CA ARG A 278 -4.11 0.88 16.28
C ARG A 278 -2.81 0.25 16.72
N ASN A 279 -2.91 -0.95 17.24
CA ASN A 279 -1.79 -1.80 17.58
C ASN A 279 -1.75 -2.97 16.60
N SER A 280 -0.82 -2.94 15.64
CA SER A 280 -0.59 -4.02 14.69
C SER A 280 0.68 -4.76 15.07
N TYR A 281 0.63 -6.08 15.04
CA TYR A 281 1.77 -6.94 15.27
C TYR A 281 1.83 -8.02 14.20
N MET A 282 3.02 -8.21 13.63
CA MET A 282 3.28 -9.26 12.65
C MET A 282 4.53 -10.02 13.02
N LYS A 283 4.51 -11.34 12.83
CA LYS A 283 5.68 -12.21 13.00
C LYS A 283 5.67 -13.29 11.95
N SER A 284 6.83 -13.54 11.34
CA SER A 284 7.07 -14.67 10.46
C SER A 284 8.28 -15.45 10.97
N GLU A 285 8.17 -16.77 11.00
CA GLU A 285 9.25 -17.69 11.36
C GLU A 285 9.40 -18.72 10.23
N ILE A 286 10.63 -18.94 9.79
CA ILE A 286 10.97 -19.89 8.72
C ILE A 286 12.01 -20.85 9.26
N ASP A 287 11.68 -22.15 9.22
CA ASP A 287 12.60 -23.24 9.44
C ASP A 287 12.76 -24.01 8.14
N GLN A 288 13.98 -24.13 7.62
CA GLN A 288 14.27 -24.84 6.37
C GLN A 288 15.45 -25.80 6.53
N ALA A 289 15.34 -26.94 5.86
CA ALA A 289 16.43 -27.90 5.70
C ALA A 289 16.45 -28.43 4.27
N GLN A 290 17.63 -28.47 3.65
CA GLN A 290 17.84 -28.91 2.28
C GLN A 290 19.07 -29.79 2.17
N VAL A 291 19.01 -30.75 1.22
CA VAL A 291 20.16 -31.52 0.77
C VAL A 291 20.18 -31.46 -0.75
N ASN A 292 21.28 -31.00 -1.32
CA ASN A 292 21.50 -30.89 -2.76
C ASN A 292 22.70 -31.72 -3.17
N GLY A 293 22.64 -32.32 -4.35
CA GLY A 293 23.73 -33.05 -4.96
C GLY A 293 24.01 -32.57 -6.36
N ASP A 294 25.30 -32.61 -6.75
CA ASP A 294 25.77 -32.34 -8.09
C ASP A 294 26.70 -33.45 -8.52
N PHE A 295 26.37 -34.13 -9.61
CA PHE A 295 27.17 -35.18 -10.20
C PHE A 295 27.59 -34.82 -11.62
N THR A 296 28.90 -34.76 -11.87
CA THR A 296 29.48 -34.49 -13.18
C THR A 296 29.94 -35.79 -13.80
N PHE A 297 29.38 -36.15 -14.95
CA PHE A 297 29.75 -37.34 -15.72
C PHE A 297 31.09 -37.18 -16.47
N GLU A 298 31.68 -38.26 -16.93
CA GLU A 298 32.93 -38.25 -17.69
C GLU A 298 32.84 -37.41 -18.99
N ASN A 299 31.66 -37.30 -19.57
CA ASN A 299 31.39 -36.45 -20.73
C ASN A 299 31.04 -34.99 -20.37
N TYR A 300 31.32 -34.59 -19.15
CA TYR A 300 31.04 -33.25 -18.57
C TYR A 300 29.56 -32.88 -18.47
N SER A 301 28.64 -33.78 -18.77
CA SER A 301 27.24 -33.53 -18.46
C SER A 301 27.04 -33.52 -16.90
N GLN A 302 26.06 -32.78 -16.43
CA GLN A 302 25.80 -32.59 -15.01
C GLN A 302 24.40 -33.06 -14.65
N LEU A 303 24.30 -33.74 -13.50
CA LEU A 303 23.03 -34.09 -12.89
C LEU A 303 22.96 -33.44 -11.52
N LYS A 304 22.00 -32.52 -11.35
CA LYS A 304 21.68 -31.84 -10.09
C LYS A 304 20.41 -32.41 -9.51
N PHE A 305 20.38 -32.66 -8.23
CA PHE A 305 19.21 -33.18 -7.53
C PHE A 305 19.16 -32.66 -6.11
N GLY A 306 17.99 -32.69 -5.52
CA GLY A 306 17.86 -32.27 -4.13
C GLY A 306 16.50 -32.57 -3.54
N ILE A 307 16.46 -32.51 -2.22
CA ILE A 307 15.25 -32.61 -1.40
C ILE A 307 15.26 -31.50 -0.37
N GLY A 308 14.08 -31.01 -0.02
CA GLY A 308 13.95 -29.93 0.95
C GLY A 308 12.64 -29.99 1.73
N SER A 309 12.68 -29.40 2.92
CA SER A 309 11.51 -29.18 3.76
C SER A 309 11.56 -27.77 4.32
N THR A 310 10.42 -27.05 4.24
CA THR A 310 10.29 -25.69 4.77
C THR A 310 9.01 -25.61 5.59
N GLU A 311 9.09 -25.08 6.80
CA GLU A 311 7.94 -24.71 7.62
C GLU A 311 7.97 -23.20 7.79
N VAL A 312 6.85 -22.53 7.43
CA VAL A 312 6.67 -21.09 7.63
C VAL A 312 5.49 -20.89 8.56
N LYS A 313 5.71 -20.15 9.65
CA LYS A 313 4.66 -19.72 10.59
C LYS A 313 4.51 -18.23 10.48
N ASN A 314 3.31 -17.79 10.17
CA ASN A 314 2.98 -16.37 10.08
C ASN A 314 1.90 -16.01 11.08
N ARG A 315 2.08 -14.91 11.81
CA ARG A 315 1.12 -14.34 12.73
C ARG A 315 0.86 -12.90 12.37
N SER A 316 -0.41 -12.51 12.32
CA SER A 316 -0.87 -11.13 12.18
C SER A 316 -1.91 -10.86 13.27
N ALA A 317 -1.61 -9.93 14.17
CA ALA A 317 -2.48 -9.58 15.28
C ALA A 317 -2.78 -8.07 15.28
N PHE A 318 -3.96 -7.71 15.75
CA PHE A 318 -4.46 -6.34 15.66
C PHE A 318 -5.42 -6.01 16.79
N SER A 319 -5.34 -4.78 17.28
CA SER A 319 -6.38 -4.14 18.08
C SER A 319 -6.55 -2.67 17.67
N ASN A 320 -7.73 -2.14 17.86
CA ASN A 320 -8.08 -0.76 17.58
C ASN A 320 -8.91 -0.20 18.72
N VAL A 321 -8.44 0.88 19.34
CA VAL A 321 -9.23 1.68 20.27
C VAL A 321 -9.72 2.88 19.48
N GLN A 322 -10.98 2.84 19.07
CA GLN A 322 -11.59 3.86 18.21
C GLN A 322 -12.73 4.55 18.95
N ARG A 323 -12.84 5.87 18.77
CA ARG A 323 -13.94 6.70 19.24
C ARG A 323 -14.45 7.55 18.09
N ASP A 324 -15.75 7.49 17.88
CA ASP A 324 -16.46 8.24 16.84
C ASP A 324 -17.43 9.21 17.55
N THR A 325 -16.86 10.28 18.07
CA THR A 325 -17.61 11.33 18.79
C THR A 325 -17.74 12.57 17.91
N TRP A 326 -18.43 12.42 16.80
CA TRP A 326 -18.51 13.41 15.72
C TRP A 326 -19.08 14.77 16.16
N GLY A 327 -19.87 14.81 17.23
CA GLY A 327 -20.33 16.04 17.89
C GLY A 327 -19.29 16.67 18.81
N GLY A 328 -18.15 16.02 19.00
CA GLY A 328 -17.07 16.44 19.88
C GLY A 328 -17.00 15.64 21.19
N ASN A 329 -15.82 15.61 21.77
CA ASN A 329 -15.55 15.06 23.10
C ASN A 329 -15.40 16.22 24.10
N GLY A 330 -16.37 16.43 24.98
CA GLY A 330 -16.47 17.63 25.81
C GLY A 330 -16.97 18.83 25.00
N THR A 331 -16.46 20.00 25.36
CA THR A 331 -16.73 21.28 24.72
C THR A 331 -15.43 21.95 24.30
N ALA A 332 -15.46 22.96 23.45
CA ALA A 332 -14.25 23.70 23.08
C ALA A 332 -13.51 24.32 24.28
N ALA A 333 -14.24 24.66 25.36
CA ALA A 333 -13.64 25.22 26.60
C ALA A 333 -12.79 24.19 27.39
N ASP A 334 -12.93 22.89 27.09
CA ASP A 334 -12.10 21.84 27.71
C ASP A 334 -10.71 21.74 27.06
N TYR A 335 -10.49 22.47 25.97
CA TYR A 335 -9.23 22.47 25.20
C TYR A 335 -8.62 23.88 25.23
N PRO A 336 -7.37 24.05 25.69
CA PRO A 336 -6.70 25.35 25.64
C PRO A 336 -6.55 25.88 24.20
N ASP A 337 -6.88 27.16 23.98
CA ASP A 337 -6.81 27.75 22.65
C ASP A 337 -5.40 27.72 22.03
N ASP A 338 -4.35 27.80 22.85
CA ASP A 338 -2.94 27.75 22.45
C ASP A 338 -2.49 26.37 21.96
N LEU A 339 -3.34 25.35 22.11
CA LEU A 339 -3.12 24.01 21.59
C LEU A 339 -3.23 23.99 20.05
N TRP A 340 -4.12 24.80 19.50
CA TRP A 340 -4.46 24.81 18.07
C TRP A 340 -3.80 26.01 17.38
N ILE A 341 -2.77 25.74 16.58
CA ILE A 341 -1.99 26.79 15.90
C ILE A 341 -2.38 26.82 14.43
N PRO A 342 -3.19 27.83 13.97
CA PRO A 342 -3.49 27.99 12.56
C PRO A 342 -2.20 28.23 11.77
N SER A 343 -2.02 27.48 10.68
CA SER A 343 -0.84 27.53 9.83
C SER A 343 -1.22 27.34 8.37
N SER A 344 -0.42 27.86 7.46
CA SER A 344 -0.58 27.61 6.02
C SER A 344 0.09 26.30 5.62
N PHE A 345 -0.36 25.71 4.50
CA PHE A 345 0.17 24.43 4.02
C PHE A 345 0.45 24.36 2.51
N ALA A 346 -0.21 25.19 1.69
CA ALA A 346 -0.12 25.08 0.23
C ALA A 346 1.32 25.24 -0.30
N GLN A 347 2.17 26.00 0.40
CA GLN A 347 3.58 26.17 0.06
C GLN A 347 4.39 24.86 0.11
N TYR A 348 3.91 23.84 0.82
CA TYR A 348 4.56 22.52 0.91
C TYR A 348 4.16 21.58 -0.22
N PHE A 349 3.37 22.07 -1.19
CA PHE A 349 2.91 21.36 -2.37
C PHE A 349 3.38 22.02 -3.67
N ASP A 350 4.46 22.77 -3.61
CA ASP A 350 4.92 23.68 -4.67
C ASP A 350 5.27 22.98 -6.00
N ALA A 351 5.58 21.68 -5.98
CA ALA A 351 5.78 20.88 -7.19
C ALA A 351 4.48 20.38 -7.84
N ILE A 352 3.32 20.51 -7.18
CA ILE A 352 2.04 20.03 -7.70
C ILE A 352 1.31 21.19 -8.39
N ASP A 353 1.01 21.05 -9.69
CA ASP A 353 0.36 22.11 -10.49
C ASP A 353 -1.01 22.51 -9.90
N GLY A 354 -1.18 23.79 -9.65
CA GLY A 354 -2.38 24.40 -9.05
C GLY A 354 -2.26 24.73 -7.56
N SER A 355 -1.21 24.32 -6.86
CA SER A 355 -1.03 24.58 -5.41
C SER A 355 -0.91 26.06 -5.04
N GLY A 356 -0.41 26.88 -5.98
CA GLY A 356 -0.29 28.34 -5.81
C GLY A 356 -1.59 29.14 -6.08
N ASN A 357 -2.75 28.49 -6.26
CA ASN A 357 -4.00 29.17 -6.54
C ASN A 357 -4.44 30.03 -5.34
N PRO A 358 -4.65 31.35 -5.52
CA PRO A 358 -5.01 32.25 -4.41
C PRO A 358 -6.41 31.98 -3.83
N ALA A 359 -7.28 31.24 -4.54
CA ALA A 359 -8.59 30.84 -4.03
C ALA A 359 -8.55 29.67 -3.04
N GLN A 360 -7.39 29.01 -2.90
CA GLN A 360 -7.22 27.90 -1.98
C GLN A 360 -7.45 28.34 -0.52
N PHE A 361 -8.33 27.64 0.19
CA PHE A 361 -8.39 27.72 1.65
C PHE A 361 -7.12 27.12 2.24
N ASN A 362 -6.15 27.99 2.55
CA ASN A 362 -4.78 27.59 2.89
C ASN A 362 -4.54 27.63 4.40
N GLN A 363 -5.31 26.84 5.18
CA GLN A 363 -5.13 26.75 6.63
C GLN A 363 -5.34 25.32 7.12
N LEU A 364 -4.50 24.92 8.08
CA LEU A 364 -4.64 23.72 8.89
C LEU A 364 -4.21 24.06 10.34
N PHE A 365 -4.58 23.23 11.29
CA PHE A 365 -3.99 23.32 12.61
C PHE A 365 -2.70 22.50 12.71
N LEU A 366 -1.64 23.16 13.17
CA LEU A 366 -0.49 22.46 13.75
C LEU A 366 -0.70 22.36 15.25
N PHE A 367 -0.52 21.17 15.80
CA PHE A 367 -0.66 20.95 17.24
C PHE A 367 0.26 19.86 17.75
N ASP A 368 0.58 19.94 19.03
CA ASP A 368 1.29 18.87 19.73
C ASP A 368 0.34 17.71 19.97
N PHE A 369 0.64 16.58 19.35
CA PHE A 369 -0.22 15.38 19.41
C PHE A 369 -0.45 14.92 20.85
N GLU A 370 0.61 14.92 21.69
CA GLU A 370 0.50 14.45 23.07
C GLU A 370 -0.33 15.38 23.94
N ARG A 371 -0.14 16.70 23.81
CA ARG A 371 -0.98 17.68 24.53
C ARG A 371 -2.45 17.56 24.13
N ALA A 372 -2.73 17.40 22.83
CA ALA A 372 -4.10 17.26 22.33
C ALA A 372 -4.74 15.94 22.81
N ARG A 373 -3.98 14.85 22.81
CA ARG A 373 -4.39 13.55 23.33
C ARG A 373 -4.72 13.61 24.83
N GLN A 374 -3.86 14.24 25.61
CA GLN A 374 -4.07 14.40 27.05
C GLN A 374 -5.32 15.24 27.37
N ALA A 375 -5.53 16.35 26.65
CA ALA A 375 -6.73 17.17 26.80
C ALA A 375 -8.00 16.35 26.47
N ALA A 376 -7.96 15.56 25.40
CA ALA A 376 -9.06 14.68 25.02
C ALA A 376 -9.33 13.58 26.05
N ALA A 377 -8.29 12.99 26.62
CA ALA A 377 -8.40 12.00 27.69
C ALA A 377 -9.01 12.59 28.97
N GLN A 378 -8.61 13.82 29.33
CA GLN A 378 -9.18 14.55 30.48
C GLN A 378 -10.66 14.87 30.24
N ALA A 379 -11.03 15.38 29.07
CA ALA A 379 -12.41 15.66 28.70
C ALA A 379 -13.28 14.40 28.70
N ALA A 380 -12.70 13.23 28.32
CA ALA A 380 -13.39 11.94 28.37
C ALA A 380 -13.43 11.30 29.77
N GLY A 381 -12.55 11.71 30.68
CA GLY A 381 -12.39 11.11 32.00
C GLY A 381 -11.75 9.71 32.00
N ASP A 382 -11.14 9.29 30.86
CA ASP A 382 -10.54 7.97 30.71
C ASP A 382 -9.37 7.98 29.71
N GLU A 383 -8.16 7.81 30.21
CA GLU A 383 -6.94 7.78 29.39
C GLU A 383 -6.84 6.53 28.49
N SER A 384 -7.45 5.42 28.90
CA SER A 384 -7.38 4.16 28.14
C SER A 384 -8.05 4.26 26.77
N LEU A 385 -8.93 5.24 26.58
CA LEU A 385 -9.61 5.52 25.32
C LEU A 385 -8.71 6.24 24.29
N TYR A 386 -7.55 6.74 24.73
CA TYR A 386 -6.63 7.53 23.91
C TYR A 386 -5.21 6.93 23.85
N ARG A 387 -5.13 5.62 23.90
CA ARG A 387 -3.89 4.83 23.70
C ARG A 387 -4.21 3.46 23.14
N ILE A 388 -3.18 2.72 22.70
CA ILE A 388 -3.36 1.36 22.20
C ILE A 388 -3.83 0.40 23.31
N SER A 389 -4.60 -0.61 22.92
CA SER A 389 -4.84 -1.78 23.75
C SER A 389 -3.68 -2.79 23.62
N PRO A 390 -3.15 -3.31 24.72
CA PRO A 390 -2.17 -4.39 24.68
C PRO A 390 -2.82 -5.75 24.34
N VAL A 391 -4.13 -5.83 24.36
CA VAL A 391 -4.89 -7.05 24.05
C VAL A 391 -5.32 -7.01 22.59
N PHE A 392 -4.87 -7.96 21.81
CA PHE A 392 -5.29 -8.10 20.43
C PHE A 392 -6.70 -8.68 20.35
N THR A 393 -7.58 -7.99 19.64
CA THR A 393 -8.95 -8.46 19.36
C THR A 393 -9.02 -9.31 18.10
N THR A 394 -8.01 -9.22 17.26
CA THR A 394 -7.79 -10.08 16.09
C THR A 394 -6.41 -10.72 16.18
N ASP A 395 -6.34 -12.03 16.01
CA ASP A 395 -5.06 -12.77 15.99
C ASP A 395 -5.19 -13.89 14.94
N ARG A 396 -4.50 -13.74 13.83
CA ARG A 396 -4.51 -14.67 12.72
C ARG A 396 -3.17 -15.37 12.63
N ARG A 397 -3.20 -16.68 12.47
CA ARG A 397 -2.01 -17.53 12.38
C ARG A 397 -2.17 -18.47 11.22
N VAL A 398 -1.12 -18.53 10.39
CA VAL A 398 -1.03 -19.43 9.24
C VAL A 398 0.27 -20.22 9.36
N THR A 399 0.18 -21.52 9.16
CA THR A 399 1.34 -22.41 9.05
C THR A 399 1.33 -23.06 7.69
N GLU A 400 2.42 -22.87 6.92
CA GLU A 400 2.68 -23.62 5.69
C GLU A 400 3.80 -24.62 5.90
N LYS A 401 3.57 -25.87 5.49
CA LYS A 401 4.57 -26.96 5.52
C LYS A 401 4.76 -27.45 4.10
N SER A 402 5.93 -27.17 3.54
CA SER A 402 6.29 -27.55 2.17
C SER A 402 7.37 -28.62 2.16
N LYS A 403 7.24 -29.57 1.25
CA LYS A 403 8.26 -30.56 0.91
C LYS A 403 8.49 -30.54 -0.58
N ASN A 404 9.74 -30.68 -0.98
CA ASN A 404 10.09 -30.67 -2.39
C ASN A 404 11.21 -31.67 -2.70
N ALA A 405 11.23 -32.07 -3.98
CA ALA A 405 12.34 -32.81 -4.58
C ALA A 405 12.52 -32.36 -6.02
N TYR A 406 13.75 -32.30 -6.50
CA TYR A 406 14.03 -31.94 -7.89
C TYR A 406 15.15 -32.77 -8.50
N LEU A 407 15.10 -32.85 -9.84
CA LEU A 407 16.12 -33.44 -10.67
C LEU A 407 16.31 -32.54 -11.90
N GLN A 408 17.56 -32.22 -12.23
CA GLN A 408 17.93 -31.45 -13.41
C GLN A 408 19.16 -32.05 -14.08
N TRP A 409 19.12 -32.24 -15.39
CA TRP A 409 20.24 -32.64 -16.19
C TRP A 409 20.66 -31.55 -17.16
N GLY A 410 21.96 -31.33 -17.32
CA GLY A 410 22.52 -30.34 -18.21
C GLY A 410 23.71 -30.89 -19.01
N ASN A 411 23.84 -30.44 -20.25
CA ASN A 411 24.96 -30.76 -21.11
C ASN A 411 25.25 -29.62 -22.10
N SER A 412 26.50 -29.53 -22.55
CA SER A 412 26.94 -28.62 -23.61
C SER A 412 27.67 -29.41 -24.69
N TRP A 413 27.36 -29.14 -25.95
CA TRP A 413 28.00 -29.72 -27.14
C TRP A 413 28.68 -28.59 -27.90
N ASP A 414 29.97 -28.33 -27.57
CA ASP A 414 30.75 -27.23 -28.13
C ASP A 414 31.41 -27.55 -29.47
N ASP A 415 31.48 -28.83 -29.81
CA ASP A 415 32.06 -29.38 -31.06
C ASP A 415 31.08 -29.39 -32.24
N LEU A 416 29.82 -29.08 -32.01
CA LEU A 416 28.84 -28.94 -33.06
C LEU A 416 29.06 -27.69 -33.93
N ARG A 417 28.64 -27.76 -35.22
CA ARG A 417 28.69 -26.57 -36.11
C ARG A 417 28.02 -25.33 -35.48
N VAL A 418 27.00 -25.54 -34.69
CA VAL A 418 26.37 -24.56 -33.80
C VAL A 418 26.47 -25.14 -32.41
N PRO A 419 27.31 -24.62 -31.53
CA PRO A 419 27.37 -25.03 -30.12
C PRO A 419 26.01 -24.91 -29.44
N ILE A 420 25.62 -25.93 -28.69
CA ILE A 420 24.31 -26.04 -28.02
C ILE A 420 24.55 -26.32 -26.55
N SER A 421 23.88 -25.61 -25.67
CA SER A 421 23.75 -25.97 -24.27
C SER A 421 22.28 -26.24 -23.94
N LEU A 422 22.04 -27.31 -23.18
CA LEU A 422 20.72 -27.75 -22.74
C LEU A 422 20.73 -27.95 -21.20
N ALA A 423 19.69 -27.46 -20.55
CA ALA A 423 19.33 -27.88 -19.19
C ALA A 423 17.84 -28.25 -19.16
N ALA A 424 17.55 -29.44 -18.62
CA ALA A 424 16.18 -29.93 -18.44
C ALA A 424 15.98 -30.46 -17.04
N GLY A 425 14.89 -30.09 -16.41
CA GLY A 425 14.63 -30.48 -15.03
C GLY A 425 13.15 -30.58 -14.70
N VAL A 426 12.88 -31.15 -13.54
CA VAL A 426 11.56 -31.21 -12.95
C VAL A 426 11.66 -31.09 -11.42
N ARG A 427 10.74 -30.34 -10.85
CA ARG A 427 10.59 -30.21 -9.39
C ARG A 427 9.18 -30.63 -9.00
N TYR A 428 9.10 -31.47 -7.99
CA TYR A 428 7.85 -31.77 -7.28
C TYR A 428 7.78 -30.95 -6.01
N GLU A 429 6.62 -30.40 -5.70
CA GLU A 429 6.37 -29.66 -4.47
C GLU A 429 4.98 -29.97 -3.91
N GLU A 430 4.90 -30.30 -2.62
CA GLU A 430 3.66 -30.45 -1.85
C GLU A 430 3.66 -29.43 -0.72
N THR A 431 2.57 -28.70 -0.54
CA THR A 431 2.38 -27.76 0.57
C THR A 431 1.05 -27.98 1.26
N LYS A 432 1.08 -27.98 2.60
CA LYS A 432 -0.09 -27.98 3.48
C LYS A 432 -0.20 -26.64 4.18
N VAL A 433 -1.39 -26.08 4.20
CA VAL A 433 -1.73 -24.79 4.80
C VAL A 433 -2.71 -25.05 5.95
N GLU A 434 -2.42 -24.51 7.13
CA GLU A 434 -3.29 -24.50 8.30
C GLU A 434 -3.49 -23.05 8.77
N ALA A 435 -4.73 -22.58 8.84
CA ALA A 435 -5.06 -21.25 9.31
C ALA A 435 -5.94 -21.28 10.54
N ARG A 436 -5.67 -20.40 11.52
CA ARG A 436 -6.49 -20.15 12.70
C ARG A 436 -6.62 -18.65 12.91
N ALA A 437 -7.84 -18.17 13.16
CA ALA A 437 -8.09 -16.76 13.38
C ALA A 437 -8.98 -16.55 14.61
N LEU A 438 -8.57 -15.62 15.45
CA LEU A 438 -9.38 -14.99 16.49
C LEU A 438 -9.89 -13.68 15.90
N VAL A 439 -11.19 -13.51 15.75
CA VAL A 439 -11.81 -12.32 15.16
C VAL A 439 -13.01 -11.84 15.98
N PRO A 440 -13.26 -10.52 16.06
CA PRO A 440 -14.44 -9.98 16.75
C PRO A 440 -15.73 -10.49 16.14
N VAL A 441 -16.73 -10.74 16.97
CA VAL A 441 -18.07 -11.16 16.54
C VAL A 441 -18.98 -9.95 16.46
N ALA A 442 -19.58 -9.71 15.30
CA ALA A 442 -20.54 -8.62 15.13
C ALA A 442 -21.89 -9.01 15.76
N VAL A 443 -22.47 -8.12 16.57
CA VAL A 443 -23.71 -8.38 17.34
C VAL A 443 -24.81 -7.35 17.13
N GLY A 444 -24.55 -6.27 16.38
CA GLY A 444 -25.57 -5.26 16.11
C GLY A 444 -25.06 -4.12 15.25
N ILE A 445 -25.98 -3.27 14.81
CA ILE A 445 -25.71 -2.07 14.00
C ILE A 445 -26.39 -0.89 14.68
N ASP A 446 -25.66 0.19 14.87
CA ASP A 446 -26.09 1.42 15.53
C ASP A 446 -25.97 2.61 14.58
N TRP A 447 -27.05 3.29 14.26
CA TRP A 447 -27.04 4.48 13.39
C TRP A 447 -26.79 5.74 14.23
N VAL A 448 -25.60 6.29 14.16
CA VAL A 448 -25.13 7.39 15.05
C VAL A 448 -25.05 8.75 14.35
N ALA A 449 -24.85 8.79 13.05
CA ALA A 449 -24.80 10.02 12.24
C ALA A 449 -25.38 9.76 10.85
N ASN A 450 -25.57 10.79 10.00
CA ASN A 450 -26.29 10.67 8.75
C ASN A 450 -25.89 9.45 7.93
N ASN A 451 -24.61 9.26 7.64
CA ASN A 451 -24.10 8.11 6.86
C ASN A 451 -23.15 7.22 7.68
N GLU A 452 -23.34 7.13 8.99
CA GLU A 452 -22.46 6.42 9.90
C GLU A 452 -23.27 5.38 10.70
N LEU A 453 -23.01 4.11 10.43
CA LEU A 453 -23.63 2.96 11.09
C LEU A 453 -22.55 2.05 11.72
N PRO A 454 -21.94 2.43 12.86
CA PRO A 454 -21.01 1.57 13.58
C PRO A 454 -21.56 0.16 13.81
N ILE A 455 -20.67 -0.81 13.62
CA ILE A 455 -20.94 -2.22 13.90
C ILE A 455 -20.54 -2.49 15.35
N ARG A 456 -21.52 -2.92 16.16
CA ARG A 456 -21.28 -3.31 17.55
C ARG A 456 -20.67 -4.71 17.58
N LEU A 457 -19.51 -4.83 18.23
CA LEU A 457 -18.72 -6.05 18.33
C LEU A 457 -18.80 -6.63 19.75
N ALA A 458 -18.89 -7.95 19.86
CA ALA A 458 -18.69 -8.70 21.09
C ALA A 458 -17.27 -9.30 21.14
N ASP A 459 -17.00 -10.11 22.16
CA ASP A 459 -15.73 -10.81 22.33
C ASP A 459 -15.37 -11.62 21.10
N SER A 460 -14.07 -11.71 20.84
CA SER A 460 -13.53 -12.44 19.69
C SER A 460 -13.69 -13.95 19.85
N ALA A 461 -13.97 -14.63 18.75
CA ALA A 461 -14.07 -16.08 18.67
C ALA A 461 -13.08 -16.67 17.65
N PHE A 462 -12.70 -17.93 17.87
CA PHE A 462 -11.78 -18.63 16.96
C PHE A 462 -12.53 -19.27 15.80
N SER A 463 -11.95 -19.15 14.62
CA SER A 463 -12.28 -19.94 13.42
C SER A 463 -11.01 -20.50 12.80
N GLY A 464 -11.14 -21.53 11.97
CA GLY A 464 -9.99 -22.17 11.33
C GLY A 464 -10.31 -22.71 9.95
N GLY A 465 -9.29 -23.00 9.17
CA GLY A 465 -9.40 -23.60 7.86
C GLY A 465 -8.08 -24.23 7.45
N SER A 466 -8.10 -25.06 6.40
CA SER A 466 -6.90 -25.68 5.87
C SER A 466 -6.96 -25.81 4.36
N GLY A 467 -5.80 -25.95 3.75
CA GLY A 467 -5.64 -26.24 2.34
C GLY A 467 -4.46 -27.15 2.08
N LYS A 468 -4.45 -27.73 0.89
CA LYS A 468 -3.34 -28.54 0.41
C LYS A 468 -3.24 -28.38 -1.10
N TYR A 469 -2.01 -28.33 -1.62
CA TYR A 469 -1.73 -28.37 -3.04
C TYR A 469 -0.44 -29.08 -3.33
N GLU A 470 -0.32 -29.56 -4.58
CA GLU A 470 0.89 -30.22 -5.09
C GLU A 470 1.08 -29.87 -6.56
N TYR A 471 2.35 -29.74 -6.97
CA TYR A 471 2.70 -29.39 -8.35
C TYR A 471 3.94 -30.14 -8.81
N TRP A 472 3.93 -30.47 -10.13
CA TRP A 472 5.11 -30.84 -10.88
C TRP A 472 5.50 -29.69 -11.79
N LEU A 473 6.72 -29.20 -11.66
CA LEU A 473 7.20 -27.97 -12.28
C LEU A 473 8.38 -28.35 -13.23
N PRO A 474 8.10 -28.62 -14.51
CA PRO A 474 9.15 -28.87 -15.51
C PRO A 474 9.85 -27.57 -15.90
N SER A 475 11.13 -27.70 -16.31
CA SER A 475 11.92 -26.63 -16.91
C SER A 475 12.80 -27.15 -18.02
N LEU A 476 12.96 -26.33 -19.06
CA LEU A 476 13.82 -26.61 -20.22
C LEU A 476 14.48 -25.30 -20.65
N ASP A 477 15.81 -25.28 -20.69
CA ASP A 477 16.60 -24.17 -21.18
C ASP A 477 17.49 -24.63 -22.33
N LEU A 478 17.47 -23.88 -23.42
CA LEU A 478 18.25 -24.12 -24.64
C LEU A 478 19.03 -22.86 -25.00
N SER A 479 20.31 -23.01 -25.33
CA SER A 479 21.15 -21.94 -25.83
C SER A 479 21.89 -22.39 -27.06
N PHE A 480 21.81 -21.59 -28.15
CA PHE A 480 22.46 -21.83 -29.44
C PHE A 480 23.44 -20.69 -29.72
N LYS A 481 24.72 -21.00 -29.79
CA LYS A 481 25.78 -20.06 -30.17
C LYS A 481 25.87 -19.99 -31.69
N LEU A 482 25.01 -19.17 -32.31
CA LEU A 482 24.88 -19.07 -33.79
C LEU A 482 26.14 -18.55 -34.45
N ARG A 483 26.85 -17.63 -33.74
CA ARG A 483 28.18 -17.10 -34.04
C ARG A 483 28.91 -16.85 -32.72
N GLU A 484 30.21 -16.52 -32.77
CA GLU A 484 30.98 -16.18 -31.56
C GLU A 484 30.37 -15.02 -30.77
N ASP A 485 29.72 -14.10 -31.48
CA ASP A 485 29.12 -12.87 -30.96
C ASP A 485 27.58 -12.88 -30.94
N LEU A 486 26.94 -14.00 -31.39
CA LEU A 486 25.48 -14.05 -31.51
C LEU A 486 24.90 -15.31 -30.85
N VAL A 487 24.08 -15.13 -29.83
CA VAL A 487 23.47 -16.21 -29.07
C VAL A 487 21.95 -16.14 -29.16
N LEU A 488 21.30 -17.28 -29.48
CA LEU A 488 19.87 -17.46 -29.39
C LEU A 488 19.56 -18.32 -28.16
N ARG A 489 18.64 -17.86 -27.30
CA ARG A 489 18.17 -18.65 -26.17
C ARG A 489 16.66 -18.86 -26.23
N GLY A 490 16.23 -20.01 -25.75
CA GLY A 490 14.82 -20.29 -25.53
C GLY A 490 14.65 -21.08 -24.27
N SER A 491 13.62 -20.76 -23.51
CA SER A 491 13.26 -21.48 -22.31
C SER A 491 11.77 -21.75 -22.22
N TYR A 492 11.43 -22.85 -21.58
CA TYR A 492 10.10 -23.19 -21.11
C TYR A 492 10.19 -23.59 -19.64
N GLY A 493 9.29 -23.08 -18.83
CA GLY A 493 9.24 -23.47 -17.42
C GLY A 493 7.88 -23.23 -16.79
N GLU A 494 7.54 -24.10 -15.85
CA GLU A 494 6.37 -23.94 -15.03
C GLU A 494 6.78 -23.45 -13.64
N THR A 495 6.13 -22.40 -13.17
CA THR A 495 6.40 -21.80 -11.85
C THR A 495 5.12 -21.58 -11.09
N ILE A 496 5.19 -21.64 -9.75
CA ILE A 496 4.08 -21.30 -8.89
C ILE A 496 4.34 -19.99 -8.14
N GLY A 497 3.28 -19.19 -8.00
CA GLY A 497 3.24 -18.02 -7.14
C GLY A 497 2.29 -18.27 -5.97
N ARG A 498 2.83 -18.33 -4.75
CA ARG A 498 1.99 -18.56 -3.56
C ARG A 498 1.09 -17.36 -3.31
N PRO A 499 -0.15 -17.58 -2.81
CA PRO A 499 -1.01 -16.51 -2.35
C PRO A 499 -0.33 -15.71 -1.23
N GLY A 500 -0.65 -14.42 -1.13
CA GLY A 500 -0.20 -13.59 -0.03
C GLY A 500 -0.72 -14.09 1.33
N TRP A 501 0.02 -13.80 2.39
CA TRP A 501 -0.38 -14.21 3.74
C TRP A 501 -1.77 -13.70 4.13
N GLY A 502 -2.11 -12.46 3.73
CA GLY A 502 -3.43 -11.88 3.93
C GLY A 502 -4.55 -12.67 3.26
N ASP A 503 -4.26 -13.27 2.10
CA ASP A 503 -5.24 -14.01 1.30
C ASP A 503 -5.61 -15.37 1.92
N ILE A 504 -4.66 -16.04 2.56
CA ILE A 504 -4.85 -17.38 3.15
C ILE A 504 -5.12 -17.36 4.65
N GLN A 505 -5.19 -16.20 5.29
CA GLN A 505 -5.61 -16.06 6.68
C GLN A 505 -7.08 -16.47 6.85
N GLY A 506 -7.41 -17.14 7.94
CA GLY A 506 -8.80 -17.41 8.31
C GLY A 506 -9.51 -16.19 8.90
N GLY A 507 -10.82 -16.30 9.05
CA GLY A 507 -11.68 -15.34 9.76
C GLY A 507 -12.16 -14.17 8.90
N GLN A 508 -13.39 -13.75 9.19
CA GLN A 508 -14.04 -12.60 8.58
C GLN A 508 -13.93 -11.38 9.51
N THR A 509 -13.54 -10.23 8.98
CA THR A 509 -13.55 -8.95 9.70
C THR A 509 -14.42 -7.96 8.98
N LEU A 510 -15.20 -7.19 9.73
CA LEU A 510 -16.05 -6.13 9.21
C LEU A 510 -15.37 -4.78 9.41
N ASN A 511 -15.58 -3.87 8.48
CA ASN A 511 -15.30 -2.46 8.69
C ASN A 511 -16.20 -1.97 9.83
N GLN A 512 -15.62 -1.28 10.81
CA GLN A 512 -16.32 -0.89 12.03
C GLN A 512 -17.48 0.08 11.77
N ILE A 513 -17.41 0.85 10.70
CA ILE A 513 -18.43 1.82 10.31
C ILE A 513 -19.08 1.36 9.00
N GLY A 514 -20.31 0.90 9.09
CA GLY A 514 -21.19 0.69 7.94
C GLY A 514 -21.76 2.01 7.42
N ARG A 515 -22.40 1.93 6.27
CA ARG A 515 -23.04 3.06 5.58
C ARG A 515 -24.54 2.76 5.38
N ILE A 516 -25.27 3.75 4.91
CA ILE A 516 -26.72 3.59 4.61
C ILE A 516 -26.97 2.48 3.60
N GLU A 517 -26.08 2.27 2.67
CA GLU A 517 -26.17 1.23 1.65
C GLU A 517 -25.85 -0.17 2.18
N GLY A 518 -25.23 -0.26 3.33
CA GLY A 518 -24.82 -1.52 3.96
C GLY A 518 -23.46 -1.46 4.60
N GLY A 519 -23.05 -2.58 5.15
CA GLY A 519 -21.70 -2.76 5.70
C GLY A 519 -20.73 -3.33 4.67
N SER A 520 -19.45 -3.33 5.02
CA SER A 520 -18.43 -4.01 4.25
C SER A 520 -17.47 -4.78 5.17
N GLY A 521 -16.75 -5.73 4.59
CA GLY A 521 -15.80 -6.53 5.32
C GLY A 521 -14.89 -7.31 4.38
N GLN A 522 -14.00 -8.07 4.98
CA GLN A 522 -13.09 -8.93 4.25
C GLN A 522 -12.85 -10.24 4.99
N GLU A 523 -12.53 -11.27 4.24
CA GLU A 523 -12.11 -12.57 4.77
C GLU A 523 -10.94 -13.13 3.95
N GLY A 524 -10.16 -14.04 4.56
CA GLY A 524 -9.13 -14.81 3.85
C GLY A 524 -9.65 -16.19 3.46
N ASN A 525 -8.90 -16.87 2.59
CA ASN A 525 -9.24 -18.20 2.08
C ASN A 525 -8.03 -19.14 2.12
N PRO A 526 -7.85 -19.96 3.19
CA PRO A 526 -6.74 -20.90 3.28
C PRO A 526 -6.78 -22.04 2.25
N GLY A 527 -7.90 -22.22 1.55
CA GLY A 527 -8.06 -23.19 0.46
C GLY A 527 -7.59 -22.70 -0.91
N LEU A 528 -7.03 -21.49 -1.01
CA LEU A 528 -6.49 -20.96 -2.25
C LEU A 528 -5.37 -21.84 -2.80
N LYS A 529 -5.41 -22.05 -4.11
CA LYS A 529 -4.30 -22.66 -4.86
C LYS A 529 -3.32 -21.58 -5.29
N PRO A 530 -2.02 -21.84 -5.30
CA PRO A 530 -1.05 -20.98 -5.96
C PRO A 530 -1.41 -20.75 -7.42
N LEU A 531 -1.09 -19.56 -7.93
CA LEU A 531 -1.09 -19.39 -9.38
C LEU A 531 -0.03 -20.31 -9.97
N LEU A 532 -0.35 -20.88 -11.12
CA LEU A 532 0.56 -21.69 -11.94
C LEU A 532 0.83 -20.91 -13.24
N SER A 533 2.08 -20.60 -13.50
CA SER A 533 2.48 -19.89 -14.72
C SER A 533 3.26 -20.82 -15.64
N HIS A 534 2.79 -20.94 -16.87
CA HIS A 534 3.49 -21.59 -18.00
C HIS A 534 4.23 -20.49 -18.76
N ASN A 535 5.55 -20.50 -18.68
CA ASN A 535 6.41 -19.44 -19.19
C ASN A 535 7.15 -19.92 -20.45
N ILE A 536 7.16 -19.07 -21.47
CA ILE A 536 7.98 -19.21 -22.66
C ILE A 536 8.78 -17.95 -22.82
N ASP A 537 10.10 -18.09 -22.93
CA ASP A 537 11.02 -16.97 -23.14
C ASP A 537 11.90 -17.29 -24.37
N LEU A 538 12.11 -16.28 -25.21
CA LEU A 538 13.01 -16.34 -26.35
C LEU A 538 13.87 -15.08 -26.35
N SER A 539 15.17 -15.19 -26.53
CA SER A 539 16.05 -14.03 -26.67
C SER A 539 17.11 -14.22 -27.76
N LEU A 540 17.41 -13.12 -28.40
CA LEU A 540 18.54 -13.01 -29.34
C LEU A 540 19.49 -11.93 -28.79
N GLU A 541 20.74 -12.31 -28.56
CA GLU A 541 21.77 -11.48 -27.94
C GLU A 541 22.95 -11.33 -28.88
N TRP A 542 23.33 -10.10 -29.20
CA TRP A 542 24.45 -9.74 -30.06
C TRP A 542 25.51 -8.95 -29.30
N TYR A 543 26.67 -9.57 -29.11
CA TYR A 543 27.83 -9.04 -28.40
C TYR A 543 28.83 -8.47 -29.41
N TYR A 544 28.56 -7.29 -29.95
CA TYR A 544 29.28 -6.72 -31.10
C TYR A 544 30.56 -5.99 -30.77
N GLY A 545 30.90 -5.83 -29.51
CA GLY A 545 32.11 -5.15 -29.03
C GLY A 545 32.42 -5.42 -27.59
N GLU A 546 33.59 -4.98 -27.14
CA GLU A 546 33.98 -5.07 -25.75
C GLU A 546 32.98 -4.30 -24.88
N ALA A 547 32.37 -4.95 -23.91
CA ALA A 547 31.32 -4.42 -23.07
C ALA A 547 30.14 -3.77 -23.84
N SER A 548 29.97 -4.13 -25.12
CA SER A 548 28.90 -3.61 -25.98
C SER A 548 28.02 -4.74 -26.50
N TYR A 549 26.73 -4.68 -26.22
CA TYR A 549 25.77 -5.67 -26.67
C TYR A 549 24.38 -5.07 -26.95
N ALA A 550 23.61 -5.78 -27.74
CA ALA A 550 22.19 -5.52 -27.94
C ALA A 550 21.42 -6.83 -27.81
N SER A 551 20.24 -6.80 -27.22
CA SER A 551 19.37 -7.96 -27.15
C SER A 551 17.92 -7.60 -27.37
N VAL A 552 17.18 -8.56 -27.93
CA VAL A 552 15.72 -8.55 -27.98
C VAL A 552 15.21 -9.84 -27.38
N GLY A 553 14.30 -9.72 -26.44
CA GLY A 553 13.61 -10.83 -25.80
C GLY A 553 12.11 -10.77 -26.06
N PHE A 554 11.48 -11.91 -26.17
CA PHE A 554 10.04 -12.09 -26.14
C PHE A 554 9.70 -13.03 -24.99
N PHE A 555 8.69 -12.70 -24.20
CA PHE A 555 8.17 -13.59 -23.19
C PHE A 555 6.66 -13.73 -23.29
N ARG A 556 6.16 -14.89 -22.90
CA ARG A 556 4.74 -15.16 -22.73
C ARG A 556 4.50 -15.96 -21.47
N LYS A 557 3.53 -15.53 -20.67
CA LYS A 557 3.11 -16.19 -19.44
C LYS A 557 1.62 -16.49 -19.53
N ASN A 558 1.27 -17.77 -19.46
CA ASN A 558 -0.12 -18.21 -19.29
C ASN A 558 -0.30 -18.61 -17.83
N ILE A 559 -1.15 -17.89 -17.12
CA ILE A 559 -1.31 -17.99 -15.67
C ILE A 559 -2.66 -18.61 -15.36
N ASP A 560 -2.64 -19.77 -14.71
CA ASP A 560 -3.81 -20.44 -14.18
C ASP A 560 -3.97 -20.15 -12.69
N ASN A 561 -5.19 -20.28 -12.17
CA ASN A 561 -5.52 -20.04 -10.77
C ASN A 561 -5.16 -18.63 -10.30
N TYR A 562 -5.24 -17.62 -11.17
CA TYR A 562 -4.96 -16.24 -10.78
C TYR A 562 -5.76 -15.88 -9.53
N VAL A 563 -5.08 -15.43 -8.48
CA VAL A 563 -5.72 -15.00 -7.24
C VAL A 563 -6.19 -13.58 -7.43
N GLY A 564 -7.49 -13.44 -7.62
CA GLY A 564 -8.16 -12.16 -7.64
C GLY A 564 -8.97 -11.96 -6.38
N VAL A 565 -9.67 -10.85 -6.35
CA VAL A 565 -10.59 -10.50 -5.27
C VAL A 565 -12.01 -10.58 -5.81
N THR A 566 -12.88 -11.27 -5.09
CA THR A 566 -14.32 -11.31 -5.36
C THR A 566 -15.07 -10.64 -4.23
N THR A 567 -16.19 -10.03 -4.56
CA THR A 567 -17.09 -9.44 -3.58
C THR A 567 -18.41 -10.20 -3.62
N ARG A 568 -18.89 -10.59 -2.46
CA ARG A 568 -20.23 -11.17 -2.33
C ARG A 568 -21.07 -10.33 -1.39
N ASN A 569 -22.35 -10.28 -1.67
CA ASN A 569 -23.34 -9.77 -0.73
C ASN A 569 -23.64 -10.83 0.31
N ASP A 570 -23.47 -10.49 1.58
CA ASP A 570 -23.61 -11.43 2.70
C ASP A 570 -24.63 -10.90 3.71
N THR A 571 -25.69 -11.64 3.89
CA THR A 571 -26.72 -11.41 4.92
C THR A 571 -26.66 -12.47 6.05
N SER A 572 -25.72 -13.42 5.96
CA SER A 572 -25.62 -14.55 6.88
C SER A 572 -25.27 -14.17 8.32
N LEU A 573 -24.74 -12.95 8.52
CA LEU A 573 -24.48 -12.39 9.85
C LEU A 573 -25.79 -12.15 10.65
N GLY A 574 -26.95 -12.08 9.98
CA GLY A 574 -28.27 -11.93 10.62
C GLY A 574 -28.42 -10.60 11.38
N LEU A 575 -27.57 -9.61 11.11
CA LEU A 575 -27.63 -8.31 11.78
C LEU A 575 -28.75 -7.46 11.20
N HIS A 576 -29.57 -6.87 12.07
CA HIS A 576 -30.61 -5.95 11.64
C HIS A 576 -30.13 -4.52 11.51
N THR A 577 -30.60 -3.82 10.49
CA THR A 577 -30.29 -2.39 10.25
C THR A 577 -31.55 -1.54 10.47
N PRO A 578 -31.43 -0.37 11.12
CA PRO A 578 -32.56 0.54 11.24
C PRO A 578 -32.97 1.16 9.89
N VAL A 579 -32.13 1.07 8.87
CA VAL A 579 -32.42 1.59 7.52
C VAL A 579 -33.51 0.75 6.87
N GLY A 580 -34.60 1.39 6.46
CA GLY A 580 -35.77 0.70 5.93
C GLY A 580 -36.60 -0.05 6.99
N GLY A 581 -36.25 0.08 8.27
CA GLY A 581 -36.98 -0.51 9.39
C GLY A 581 -38.28 0.22 9.73
N ALA A 582 -38.94 -0.24 10.80
CA ALA A 582 -40.27 0.27 11.17
C ALA A 582 -40.30 1.78 11.42
N TYR A 583 -39.34 2.31 12.19
CA TYR A 583 -39.24 3.75 12.50
C TYR A 583 -38.88 4.58 11.28
N TRP A 584 -37.98 4.09 10.43
CA TRP A 584 -37.62 4.68 9.16
C TRP A 584 -38.85 4.88 8.26
N ASN A 585 -39.61 3.81 8.06
CA ASN A 585 -40.80 3.83 7.21
C ASN A 585 -41.89 4.77 7.75
N GLN A 586 -42.02 4.92 9.07
CA GLN A 586 -42.88 5.93 9.64
C GLN A 586 -42.44 7.37 9.37
N ALA A 587 -41.13 7.64 9.38
CA ALA A 587 -40.61 8.95 9.01
C ALA A 587 -40.93 9.29 7.55
N LEU A 588 -40.76 8.35 6.63
CA LEU A 588 -41.11 8.51 5.22
C LEU A 588 -42.64 8.76 5.04
N ALA A 589 -43.49 7.98 5.76
CA ALA A 589 -44.94 8.18 5.73
C ALA A 589 -45.38 9.54 6.28
N ASN A 590 -44.56 10.19 7.08
CA ASN A 590 -44.78 11.54 7.64
C ASN A 590 -44.03 12.65 6.94
N GLY A 591 -43.65 12.43 5.67
CA GLY A 591 -43.15 13.46 4.76
C GLY A 591 -41.64 13.61 4.63
N CYS A 592 -40.83 12.78 5.29
CA CYS A 592 -39.40 12.78 5.04
C CYS A 592 -39.09 12.11 3.70
N ALA A 593 -38.22 12.72 2.89
CA ALA A 593 -37.68 12.08 1.69
C ALA A 593 -36.63 11.00 2.07
N THR A 594 -36.54 9.94 1.29
CA THR A 594 -35.59 8.85 1.53
C THR A 594 -34.12 9.32 1.57
N ALA A 595 -33.78 10.34 0.82
CA ALA A 595 -32.43 10.93 0.80
C ALA A 595 -32.18 11.94 1.94
N ASP A 596 -33.23 12.38 2.64
CA ASP A 596 -33.11 13.35 3.75
C ASP A 596 -32.93 12.62 5.09
N LEU A 597 -31.72 12.14 5.31
CA LEU A 597 -31.36 11.38 6.51
C LEU A 597 -31.51 12.22 7.80
N THR A 598 -31.29 13.53 7.70
CA THR A 598 -31.46 14.45 8.82
C THR A 598 -32.93 14.54 9.24
N CYS A 599 -33.86 14.67 8.29
CA CYS A 599 -35.31 14.63 8.54
C CYS A 599 -35.70 13.30 9.21
N ILE A 600 -35.26 12.18 8.63
CA ILE A 600 -35.61 10.85 9.14
C ILE A 600 -35.12 10.65 10.59
N ARG A 601 -33.86 11.00 10.86
CA ARG A 601 -33.29 10.91 12.22
C ARG A 601 -34.00 11.82 13.21
N ASN A 602 -34.22 13.09 12.84
CA ASN A 602 -34.98 14.04 13.64
C ASN A 602 -36.38 13.52 13.97
N TYR A 603 -37.10 12.98 12.98
CA TYR A 603 -38.43 12.39 13.18
C TYR A 603 -38.36 11.23 14.18
N ILE A 604 -37.44 10.28 14.00
CA ILE A 604 -37.28 9.12 14.88
C ILE A 604 -36.97 9.55 16.30
N PHE A 605 -36.00 10.41 16.53
CA PHE A 605 -35.64 10.84 17.87
C PHE A 605 -36.74 11.65 18.58
N ARG A 606 -37.54 12.44 17.83
CA ARG A 606 -38.60 13.23 18.43
C ARG A 606 -39.85 12.42 18.76
N ASN A 607 -40.13 11.37 17.99
CA ASN A 607 -41.35 10.59 18.15
C ASN A 607 -41.17 9.24 18.87
N PHE A 608 -39.95 8.69 18.89
CA PHE A 608 -39.65 7.35 19.42
C PHE A 608 -38.54 7.31 20.47
N ALA A 609 -38.15 8.46 21.05
CA ALA A 609 -37.18 8.48 22.14
C ALA A 609 -37.61 7.56 23.29
N GLY A 610 -36.68 6.70 23.75
CA GLY A 610 -36.94 5.70 24.79
C GLY A 610 -37.67 4.43 24.33
N GLN A 611 -38.07 4.34 23.08
CA GLN A 611 -38.56 3.09 22.50
C GLN A 611 -37.41 2.12 22.22
N PRO A 612 -37.64 0.81 22.04
CA PRO A 612 -36.57 -0.15 21.77
C PRO A 612 -35.67 0.30 20.64
N GLY A 613 -34.35 0.37 20.94
CA GLY A 613 -33.33 0.77 19.98
C GLY A 613 -33.17 2.28 19.74
N VAL A 614 -33.96 3.15 20.37
CA VAL A 614 -33.89 4.60 20.20
C VAL A 614 -33.39 5.29 21.48
N VAL A 615 -32.14 5.71 21.47
CA VAL A 615 -31.51 6.49 22.54
C VAL A 615 -31.25 7.90 22.04
N ARG A 616 -32.07 8.86 22.48
CA ARG A 616 -31.90 10.27 22.11
C ARG A 616 -30.84 10.93 23.00
N GLY A 617 -29.91 11.66 22.37
CA GLY A 617 -28.95 12.57 23.00
C GLY A 617 -29.48 14.02 23.04
N THR A 618 -28.56 14.95 23.30
CA THR A 618 -28.83 16.40 23.20
C THR A 618 -28.91 16.84 21.74
N ASP A 619 -29.70 17.86 21.46
CA ASP A 619 -29.74 18.43 20.10
C ASP A 619 -28.40 19.12 19.79
N ASP A 620 -27.99 19.05 18.54
CA ASP A 620 -26.80 19.73 18.05
C ASP A 620 -27.03 21.25 17.97
N THR A 621 -25.99 21.99 17.63
CA THR A 621 -26.02 23.45 17.52
C THR A 621 -26.99 23.96 16.44
N ASN A 622 -27.44 23.08 15.52
CA ASN A 622 -28.41 23.36 14.48
C ASN A 622 -29.85 23.01 14.89
N GLY A 623 -30.06 22.51 16.10
CA GLY A 623 -31.34 22.04 16.58
C GLY A 623 -31.71 20.66 16.01
N ASN A 624 -30.79 19.91 15.44
CA ASN A 624 -31.03 18.52 15.03
C ASN A 624 -30.87 17.59 16.22
N ALA A 625 -31.78 16.63 16.34
CA ALA A 625 -31.70 15.64 17.36
C ALA A 625 -30.53 14.68 17.12
N THR A 626 -29.72 14.45 18.13
CA THR A 626 -28.63 13.46 18.10
C THR A 626 -29.00 12.22 18.91
N GLY A 627 -28.17 11.17 18.78
CA GLY A 627 -28.34 9.92 19.52
C GLY A 627 -28.06 8.70 18.68
N THR A 628 -28.51 7.56 19.16
CA THR A 628 -28.31 6.24 18.54
C THR A 628 -29.62 5.60 18.21
N ILE A 629 -29.73 5.06 17.00
CA ILE A 629 -30.85 4.21 16.57
C ILE A 629 -30.27 2.83 16.24
N SER A 630 -30.57 1.83 17.06
CA SER A 630 -30.05 0.46 16.90
C SER A 630 -31.05 -0.39 16.09
N GLY A 631 -30.53 -1.23 15.21
CA GLY A 631 -31.36 -2.22 14.51
C GLY A 631 -32.05 -3.18 15.47
N GLN A 632 -33.32 -3.44 15.23
CA GLN A 632 -34.20 -4.25 16.07
C GLN A 632 -34.62 -5.55 15.37
N PRO A 633 -34.94 -6.63 16.11
CA PRO A 633 -35.62 -7.79 15.53
C PRO A 633 -36.88 -7.34 14.80
N GLY A 634 -37.00 -7.65 13.52
CA GLY A 634 -38.12 -7.20 12.66
C GLY A 634 -37.74 -6.09 11.68
N ASP A 635 -36.63 -5.38 11.91
CA ASP A 635 -36.04 -4.53 10.90
C ASP A 635 -35.36 -5.37 9.79
N PRO A 636 -35.07 -4.81 8.61
CA PRO A 636 -34.37 -5.53 7.55
C PRO A 636 -33.04 -6.11 8.01
N VAL A 637 -32.71 -7.29 7.51
CA VAL A 637 -31.36 -7.85 7.68
C VAL A 637 -30.39 -7.04 6.83
N ALA A 638 -29.30 -6.58 7.46
CA ALA A 638 -28.28 -5.80 6.80
C ALA A 638 -27.50 -6.65 5.79
N ASN A 639 -27.23 -6.07 4.65
CA ASN A 639 -26.36 -6.63 3.63
C ASN A 639 -24.93 -6.15 3.83
N PHE A 640 -23.97 -7.07 3.78
CA PHE A 640 -22.55 -6.77 3.86
C PHE A 640 -21.87 -7.14 2.54
N SER A 641 -21.10 -6.20 2.02
CA SER A 641 -20.22 -6.44 0.89
C SER A 641 -18.92 -7.05 1.43
N ILE A 642 -18.78 -8.38 1.32
CA ILE A 642 -17.61 -9.11 1.81
C ILE A 642 -16.65 -9.39 0.67
N THR A 643 -15.46 -8.85 0.77
CA THR A 643 -14.36 -9.06 -0.16
C THR A 643 -13.55 -10.26 0.26
N ALA A 644 -13.34 -11.21 -0.65
CA ALA A 644 -12.57 -12.42 -0.40
C ALA A 644 -11.63 -12.74 -1.56
N PRO A 645 -10.42 -13.23 -1.30
CA PRO A 645 -9.56 -13.77 -2.33
C PRO A 645 -10.12 -15.10 -2.86
N ALA A 646 -10.07 -15.25 -4.17
CA ALA A 646 -10.52 -16.45 -4.86
C ALA A 646 -9.61 -16.76 -6.07
N ASN A 647 -9.43 -18.04 -6.37
CA ASN A 647 -8.84 -18.43 -7.63
C ASN A 647 -9.84 -18.11 -8.75
N GLN A 648 -9.48 -17.20 -9.60
CA GLN A 648 -10.30 -16.72 -10.71
C GLN A 648 -9.85 -17.37 -12.02
N ARG A 649 -10.13 -16.69 -13.11
CA ARG A 649 -9.85 -17.17 -14.47
C ARG A 649 -8.35 -17.28 -14.75
N SER A 650 -8.00 -18.01 -15.79
CA SER A 650 -6.69 -17.94 -16.40
C SER A 650 -6.47 -16.55 -16.99
N ALA A 651 -5.25 -16.07 -16.88
CA ALA A 651 -4.79 -14.81 -17.45
C ALA A 651 -3.59 -15.09 -18.37
N SER A 652 -3.43 -14.30 -19.41
CA SER A 652 -2.23 -14.34 -20.23
C SER A 652 -1.64 -12.94 -20.35
N LEU A 653 -0.33 -12.90 -20.36
CA LEU A 653 0.42 -11.71 -20.68
C LEU A 653 1.60 -12.09 -21.58
N ASP A 654 1.97 -11.20 -22.46
CA ASP A 654 3.16 -11.32 -23.28
C ASP A 654 3.85 -9.95 -23.41
N GLY A 655 5.11 -9.97 -23.77
CA GLY A 655 5.86 -8.75 -23.90
C GLY A 655 7.17 -8.90 -24.63
N TRP A 656 7.77 -7.75 -24.85
CA TRP A 656 9.06 -7.61 -25.50
C TRP A 656 10.02 -6.85 -24.62
N GLU A 657 11.25 -7.29 -24.58
CA GLU A 657 12.35 -6.66 -23.87
C GLU A 657 13.46 -6.29 -24.84
N PHE A 658 13.85 -5.03 -24.84
CA PHE A 658 14.94 -4.52 -25.64
C PHE A 658 16.02 -4.00 -24.69
N ASN A 659 17.27 -4.47 -24.88
CA ASN A 659 18.39 -4.02 -24.08
C ASN A 659 19.53 -3.65 -25.04
N VAL A 660 20.21 -2.55 -24.71
CA VAL A 660 21.43 -2.13 -25.39
C VAL A 660 22.40 -1.55 -24.40
N GLN A 661 23.66 -1.93 -24.50
CA GLN A 661 24.78 -1.25 -23.86
C GLN A 661 25.84 -0.98 -24.93
N HIS A 662 26.34 0.24 -24.96
CA HIS A 662 27.36 0.64 -25.90
C HIS A 662 28.47 1.45 -25.23
N MET A 663 29.69 1.00 -25.41
CA MET A 663 30.87 1.72 -25.02
C MET A 663 31.45 2.50 -26.22
N PHE A 664 31.69 3.79 -26.07
CA PHE A 664 32.22 4.65 -27.12
C PHE A 664 33.76 4.49 -27.21
N GLY A 665 34.20 3.37 -27.73
CA GLY A 665 35.64 3.01 -27.82
C GLY A 665 36.28 3.01 -26.43
N GLN A 666 37.45 3.61 -26.31
CA GLN A 666 38.18 3.75 -25.05
C GLN A 666 38.03 5.16 -24.41
N SER A 667 36.95 5.85 -24.77
CA SER A 667 36.68 7.21 -24.25
C SER A 667 36.35 7.24 -22.77
N GLY A 668 35.87 6.14 -22.24
CA GLY A 668 35.26 6.04 -20.91
C GLY A 668 33.77 6.35 -20.88
N PHE A 669 33.20 6.88 -21.96
CA PHE A 669 31.76 7.09 -22.06
C PHE A 669 31.05 5.84 -22.52
N GLY A 670 29.87 5.61 -21.97
CA GLY A 670 28.97 4.56 -22.38
C GLY A 670 27.51 4.93 -22.13
N VAL A 671 26.64 4.16 -22.77
CA VAL A 671 25.20 4.26 -22.62
C VAL A 671 24.61 2.86 -22.39
N SER A 672 23.66 2.76 -21.49
CA SER A 672 22.85 1.56 -21.32
C SER A 672 21.38 1.96 -21.36
N ALA A 673 20.59 1.24 -22.15
CA ALA A 673 19.15 1.47 -22.22
C ALA A 673 18.40 0.14 -22.24
N ASN A 674 17.25 0.10 -21.61
CA ASN A 674 16.31 -0.98 -21.76
C ASN A 674 14.89 -0.43 -21.87
N TYR A 675 14.06 -1.20 -22.56
CA TYR A 675 12.64 -0.94 -22.70
C TYR A 675 11.89 -2.26 -22.63
N THR A 676 10.88 -2.32 -21.79
CA THR A 676 9.97 -3.45 -21.65
C THR A 676 8.58 -3.02 -22.04
N LYS A 677 8.00 -3.71 -23.02
CA LYS A 677 6.60 -3.59 -23.38
C LYS A 677 5.83 -4.81 -22.87
N VAL A 678 4.71 -4.58 -22.20
CA VAL A 678 3.87 -5.64 -21.63
C VAL A 678 2.43 -5.44 -22.07
N ASP A 679 1.85 -6.48 -22.67
CA ASP A 679 0.46 -6.50 -23.08
C ASP A 679 -0.30 -7.62 -22.32
N SER A 680 -1.54 -7.35 -21.94
CA SER A 680 -2.47 -8.32 -21.38
C SER A 680 -3.82 -8.20 -22.06
N GLY A 681 -4.46 -9.33 -22.35
CA GLY A 681 -5.84 -9.37 -22.88
C GLY A 681 -6.91 -8.99 -21.85
N LEU A 682 -6.53 -8.72 -20.58
CA LEU A 682 -7.44 -8.45 -19.47
C LEU A 682 -7.26 -7.02 -18.97
N THR A 683 -7.98 -6.09 -19.61
CA THR A 683 -7.97 -4.66 -19.26
C THR A 683 -9.23 -4.29 -18.48
N TYR A 684 -9.13 -3.28 -17.61
CA TYR A 684 -10.27 -2.72 -16.89
C TYR A 684 -11.11 -1.84 -17.82
N ASN A 685 -12.43 -2.03 -17.78
CA ASN A 685 -13.37 -1.24 -18.57
C ASN A 685 -13.96 -0.11 -17.74
N ASN A 686 -13.52 1.13 -17.98
CA ASN A 686 -14.01 2.32 -17.27
C ASN A 686 -15.47 2.67 -17.56
N TYR A 687 -16.09 2.08 -18.60
CA TYR A 687 -17.49 2.29 -18.98
C TYR A 687 -18.46 1.37 -18.24
N VAL A 688 -17.99 0.60 -17.25
CA VAL A 688 -18.81 -0.32 -16.46
C VAL A 688 -18.57 -0.08 -14.97
N ILE A 689 -19.67 0.10 -14.22
CA ILE A 689 -19.64 0.12 -12.75
C ILE A 689 -19.81 -1.32 -12.26
N GLY A 690 -19.06 -1.70 -11.26
CA GLY A 690 -19.08 -3.01 -10.63
C GLY A 690 -17.74 -3.71 -10.69
N GLU A 691 -17.70 -4.91 -10.11
CA GLU A 691 -16.49 -5.72 -10.05
C GLU A 691 -16.10 -6.23 -11.42
N GLN A 692 -14.81 -6.10 -11.74
CA GLN A 692 -14.22 -6.56 -12.99
C GLN A 692 -12.97 -7.36 -12.71
N PHE A 693 -12.67 -8.31 -13.60
CA PHE A 693 -11.42 -9.01 -13.59
C PHE A 693 -10.44 -8.34 -14.58
N ALA A 694 -9.35 -7.81 -14.05
CA ALA A 694 -8.27 -7.19 -14.82
C ALA A 694 -6.94 -7.44 -14.12
N LEU A 695 -5.85 -7.46 -14.87
CA LEU A 695 -4.51 -7.58 -14.30
C LEU A 695 -4.04 -6.22 -13.77
N GLU A 696 -3.54 -6.25 -12.54
CA GLU A 696 -3.01 -5.08 -11.84
C GLU A 696 -1.48 -5.05 -11.96
N GLY A 697 -0.89 -3.85 -11.96
CA GLY A 697 0.56 -3.65 -11.89
C GLY A 697 1.32 -3.79 -13.22
N LEU A 698 0.64 -3.98 -14.35
CA LEU A 698 1.29 -4.11 -15.66
C LEU A 698 1.50 -2.74 -16.30
N SER A 699 2.75 -2.43 -16.64
CA SER A 699 3.14 -1.14 -17.21
C SER A 699 4.35 -1.32 -18.14
N ASP A 700 4.35 -0.61 -19.24
CA ASP A 700 5.57 -0.39 -20.01
C ASP A 700 6.60 0.35 -19.15
N SER A 701 7.87 0.04 -19.33
CA SER A 701 8.95 0.68 -18.59
C SER A 701 10.19 0.88 -19.43
N ALA A 702 10.95 1.92 -19.13
CA ALA A 702 12.21 2.23 -19.78
C ALA A 702 13.24 2.75 -18.77
N ASN A 703 14.50 2.37 -18.99
CA ASN A 703 15.62 2.96 -18.26
C ASN A 703 16.67 3.40 -19.27
N LEU A 704 17.19 4.59 -19.08
CA LEU A 704 18.29 5.15 -19.86
C LEU A 704 19.39 5.61 -18.91
N VAL A 705 20.58 5.07 -19.09
CA VAL A 705 21.73 5.38 -18.26
C VAL A 705 22.88 5.86 -19.15
N GLY A 706 23.30 7.11 -19.00
CA GLY A 706 24.56 7.60 -19.50
C GLY A 706 25.64 7.51 -18.42
N PHE A 707 26.80 7.03 -18.76
CA PHE A 707 27.89 6.93 -17.79
C PHE A 707 29.27 7.26 -18.39
N TYR A 708 30.16 7.71 -17.50
CA TYR A 708 31.55 7.89 -17.76
C TYR A 708 32.36 7.16 -16.68
N ASP A 709 33.22 6.25 -17.12
CA ASP A 709 34.08 5.48 -16.22
C ASP A 709 35.49 5.44 -16.83
N LYS A 710 36.35 6.33 -16.37
CA LYS A 710 37.77 6.39 -16.80
C LYS A 710 38.63 7.08 -15.77
N GLY A 711 39.75 6.45 -15.47
CA GLY A 711 40.75 6.99 -14.52
C GLY A 711 40.21 7.04 -13.12
N GLN A 712 40.14 8.23 -12.53
CA GLN A 712 39.66 8.44 -11.15
C GLN A 712 38.16 8.78 -11.08
N TRP A 713 37.52 8.99 -12.21
CA TRP A 713 36.14 9.46 -12.26
C TRP A 713 35.14 8.37 -12.68
N GLN A 714 34.08 8.30 -11.95
CA GLN A 714 32.86 7.53 -12.32
C GLN A 714 31.66 8.48 -12.22
N VAL A 715 30.97 8.68 -13.33
CA VAL A 715 29.77 9.51 -13.38
C VAL A 715 28.65 8.70 -14.01
N ARG A 716 27.47 8.72 -13.42
CA ARG A 716 26.30 8.01 -13.91
C ARG A 716 25.07 8.90 -13.77
N ALA A 717 24.35 9.08 -14.86
CA ALA A 717 23.03 9.70 -14.89
C ALA A 717 22.03 8.64 -15.36
N ALA A 718 21.00 8.39 -14.56
CA ALA A 718 20.00 7.37 -14.83
C ALA A 718 18.62 8.02 -14.87
N TYR A 719 17.89 7.81 -15.99
CA TYR A 719 16.48 8.16 -16.10
C TYR A 719 15.65 6.90 -16.12
N ASN A 720 14.75 6.76 -15.15
CA ASN A 720 13.85 5.62 -14.98
C ASN A 720 12.43 6.09 -15.27
N TRP A 721 11.77 5.45 -16.23
CA TRP A 721 10.41 5.81 -16.62
C TRP A 721 9.51 4.57 -16.58
N ARG A 722 8.26 4.80 -16.21
CA ARG A 722 7.18 3.83 -16.21
C ARG A 722 5.89 4.48 -16.69
N ASP A 723 5.15 3.80 -17.55
CA ASP A 723 3.87 4.27 -18.08
C ASP A 723 2.75 4.12 -17.03
N GLU A 724 1.59 4.70 -17.32
CA GLU A 724 0.37 4.56 -16.53
C GLU A 724 -0.09 3.10 -16.46
N PHE A 725 -0.59 2.68 -15.31
CA PHE A 725 -1.10 1.32 -15.13
C PHE A 725 -2.21 1.24 -14.08
N LEU A 726 -3.05 0.21 -14.20
CA LEU A 726 -4.04 -0.14 -13.18
C LEU A 726 -3.33 -0.66 -11.92
N ALA A 727 -3.37 0.11 -10.84
CA ALA A 727 -2.76 -0.26 -9.57
C ALA A 727 -3.70 -1.10 -8.68
N ALA A 728 -5.01 -0.82 -8.76
CA ALA A 728 -6.01 -1.57 -8.01
C ALA A 728 -7.38 -1.49 -8.70
N ARG A 729 -8.24 -2.49 -8.44
CA ARG A 729 -9.63 -2.54 -8.91
C ARG A 729 -10.64 -2.04 -7.88
N PHE A 730 -10.17 -1.78 -6.67
CA PHE A 730 -10.94 -1.24 -5.55
C PHE A 730 -10.22 -0.01 -5.00
N ASP A 731 -10.94 1.07 -4.80
CA ASP A 731 -10.39 2.30 -4.22
C ASP A 731 -10.49 2.32 -2.68
N GLY A 732 -10.13 3.44 -2.06
CA GLY A 732 -10.16 3.63 -0.62
C GLY A 732 -11.54 3.54 0.03
N SER A 733 -12.62 3.58 -0.75
CA SER A 733 -13.98 3.32 -0.27
C SER A 733 -14.28 1.83 -0.09
N GLY A 734 -13.43 0.95 -0.63
CA GLY A 734 -13.68 -0.48 -0.73
C GLY A 734 -14.69 -0.85 -1.82
N LEU A 735 -15.15 0.11 -2.62
CA LEU A 735 -16.02 -0.13 -3.77
C LEU A 735 -15.20 -0.52 -5.00
N PRO A 736 -15.79 -1.23 -5.97
CA PRO A 736 -15.12 -1.65 -7.20
C PRO A 736 -14.93 -0.46 -8.15
N ASN A 737 -13.97 0.40 -7.84
CA ASN A 737 -13.50 1.52 -8.65
C ASN A 737 -12.03 1.34 -8.99
N PRO A 738 -11.60 1.65 -10.22
CA PRO A 738 -10.21 1.51 -10.60
C PRO A 738 -9.35 2.60 -9.94
N VAL A 739 -8.11 2.22 -9.64
CA VAL A 739 -7.05 3.14 -9.25
C VAL A 739 -5.93 3.01 -10.27
N TYR A 740 -5.65 4.07 -11.01
CA TYR A 740 -4.54 4.15 -11.95
C TYR A 740 -3.39 4.93 -11.31
N THR A 741 -2.17 4.37 -11.40
CA THR A 741 -0.95 5.13 -11.14
C THR A 741 -0.50 5.75 -12.46
N GLU A 742 -0.34 7.06 -12.48
CA GLU A 742 0.07 7.78 -13.69
C GLU A 742 1.52 7.51 -14.08
N ALA A 743 1.89 7.84 -15.30
CA ALA A 743 3.26 7.71 -15.77
C ALA A 743 4.20 8.52 -14.86
N TYR A 744 5.36 7.92 -14.59
CA TYR A 744 6.36 8.48 -13.67
C TYR A 744 7.75 8.37 -14.27
N GLY A 745 8.52 9.46 -14.22
CA GLY A 745 9.88 9.50 -14.73
C GLY A 745 10.84 10.20 -13.76
N GLN A 746 11.88 9.49 -13.29
CA GLN A 746 12.82 9.98 -12.29
C GLN A 746 14.23 10.04 -12.83
N LEU A 747 14.90 11.17 -12.61
CA LEU A 747 16.31 11.36 -12.92
C LEU A 747 17.17 11.27 -11.65
N ASP A 748 18.14 10.36 -11.69
CA ASP A 748 19.12 10.15 -10.63
C ASP A 748 20.55 10.41 -11.16
N LEU A 749 21.42 10.94 -10.30
CA LEU A 749 22.82 11.23 -10.63
C LEU A 749 23.74 10.63 -9.56
N SER A 750 24.85 10.02 -10.00
CA SER A 750 25.91 9.55 -9.11
C SER A 750 27.26 9.97 -9.68
N ILE A 751 28.11 10.54 -8.82
CA ILE A 751 29.48 10.96 -9.16
C ILE A 751 30.41 10.33 -8.13
N GLY A 752 31.35 9.52 -8.59
CA GLY A 752 32.42 8.93 -7.79
C GLY A 752 33.79 9.48 -8.22
N TYR A 753 34.66 9.73 -7.25
CA TYR A 753 36.04 10.16 -7.48
C TYR A 753 36.99 9.34 -6.59
N GLN A 754 37.89 8.61 -7.21
CA GLN A 754 38.96 7.88 -6.52
C GLN A 754 40.11 8.83 -6.22
N TRP A 755 40.15 9.34 -4.97
CA TRP A 755 41.19 10.33 -4.58
C TRP A 755 42.58 9.70 -4.42
N THR A 756 42.64 8.55 -3.72
CA THR A 756 43.83 7.72 -3.59
C THR A 756 43.49 6.27 -3.84
N GLU A 757 44.47 5.37 -3.85
CA GLU A 757 44.20 3.91 -3.99
C GLU A 757 43.21 3.39 -2.94
N ASN A 758 43.17 4.01 -1.75
CA ASN A 758 42.37 3.55 -0.63
C ASN A 758 41.20 4.48 -0.29
N LEU A 759 41.13 5.68 -0.88
CA LEU A 759 40.10 6.68 -0.52
C LEU A 759 39.29 7.11 -1.73
N SER A 760 37.98 6.95 -1.66
CA SER A 760 37.05 7.45 -2.67
C SER A 760 35.96 8.35 -2.05
N LEU A 761 35.53 9.31 -2.86
CA LEU A 761 34.41 10.22 -2.56
C LEU A 761 33.25 9.89 -3.49
N SER A 762 32.02 10.05 -3.01
CA SER A 762 30.82 9.94 -3.84
C SER A 762 29.84 11.05 -3.54
N LEU A 763 29.15 11.51 -4.58
CA LEU A 763 27.98 12.38 -4.49
C LEU A 763 26.84 11.70 -5.23
N GLU A 764 25.70 11.55 -4.57
CA GLU A 764 24.50 10.98 -5.18
C GLU A 764 23.33 11.95 -5.04
N ALA A 765 22.52 12.06 -6.09
CA ALA A 765 21.29 12.82 -6.10
C ALA A 765 20.18 11.94 -6.67
N ILE A 766 19.09 11.81 -5.94
CA ILE A 766 17.92 10.97 -6.30
C ILE A 766 16.72 11.87 -6.48
N ASN A 767 15.91 11.60 -7.49
CA ASN A 767 14.75 12.40 -7.89
C ASN A 767 15.14 13.88 -8.14
N LEU A 768 16.16 14.09 -8.94
CA LEU A 768 16.75 15.42 -9.19
C LEU A 768 15.75 16.41 -9.82
N THR A 769 14.76 15.88 -10.54
CA THR A 769 13.69 16.66 -11.20
C THR A 769 12.50 16.96 -10.30
N ASN A 770 12.52 16.48 -9.04
CA ASN A 770 11.39 16.62 -8.09
C ASN A 770 10.05 16.10 -8.66
N GLU A 771 10.09 14.93 -9.29
CA GLU A 771 8.92 14.30 -9.88
C GLU A 771 7.89 13.95 -8.80
N ILE A 772 6.61 14.19 -9.09
CA ILE A 772 5.49 13.86 -8.22
C ILE A 772 4.89 12.51 -8.60
N GLN A 773 4.32 11.81 -7.64
CA GLN A 773 3.54 10.60 -7.88
C GLN A 773 2.06 10.92 -7.79
N ARG A 774 1.29 10.56 -8.83
CA ARG A 774 -0.14 10.81 -8.89
C ARG A 774 -0.93 9.54 -9.22
N GLN A 775 -2.10 9.41 -8.58
CA GLN A 775 -3.10 8.38 -8.89
C GLN A 775 -4.46 9.00 -9.13
N HIS A 776 -5.22 8.39 -10.03
CA HIS A 776 -6.59 8.80 -10.33
C HIS A 776 -7.55 7.59 -10.46
N GLY A 777 -8.85 7.87 -10.42
CA GLY A 777 -9.92 6.90 -10.61
C GLY A 777 -10.25 6.64 -12.10
N ARG A 778 -11.53 6.54 -12.45
CA ARG A 778 -11.99 6.28 -13.83
C ARG A 778 -11.61 7.38 -14.80
N GLN A 779 -11.48 8.60 -14.32
CA GLN A 779 -11.16 9.80 -15.10
C GLN A 779 -10.06 10.59 -14.37
N LYS A 780 -9.19 11.26 -15.12
CA LYS A 780 -7.99 11.93 -14.55
C LYS A 780 -8.31 12.99 -13.47
N ASN A 781 -9.48 13.61 -13.54
CA ASN A 781 -9.91 14.55 -12.51
C ASN A 781 -10.38 13.87 -11.21
N GLU A 782 -10.62 12.54 -11.24
CA GLU A 782 -10.91 11.76 -10.04
C GLU A 782 -9.63 11.44 -9.29
N ILE A 783 -8.95 12.44 -8.77
CA ILE A 783 -7.69 12.25 -8.04
C ILE A 783 -7.88 11.32 -6.84
N ILE A 784 -7.01 10.31 -6.71
CA ILE A 784 -6.87 9.50 -5.49
C ILE A 784 -5.85 10.16 -4.59
N TYR A 785 -4.64 10.40 -5.10
CA TYR A 785 -3.66 11.27 -4.46
C TYR A 785 -2.62 11.84 -5.46
N ALA A 786 -2.03 12.97 -5.08
CA ALA A 786 -0.77 13.47 -5.62
C ALA A 786 0.20 13.69 -4.46
N THR A 787 1.42 13.16 -4.59
CA THR A 787 2.44 13.15 -3.53
C THR A 787 3.73 13.78 -4.03
N GLN A 788 4.24 14.73 -3.27
CA GLN A 788 5.54 15.37 -3.46
C GLN A 788 6.50 14.88 -2.39
N THR A 789 7.66 14.33 -2.81
CA THR A 789 8.69 13.79 -1.90
C THR A 789 10.01 14.56 -1.96
N GLY A 790 10.23 15.41 -2.96
CA GLY A 790 11.48 16.18 -3.12
C GLY A 790 12.71 15.36 -3.54
N PRO A 791 13.80 16.02 -3.93
CA PRO A 791 15.08 15.39 -4.19
C PRO A 791 15.85 15.08 -2.91
N ARG A 792 16.73 14.07 -2.99
CA ARG A 792 17.63 13.64 -1.92
C ARG A 792 19.08 13.64 -2.37
N TYR A 793 19.99 14.10 -1.50
CA TYR A 793 21.42 14.19 -1.77
C TYR A 793 22.21 13.39 -0.73
N MET A 794 23.26 12.70 -1.17
CA MET A 794 24.17 11.96 -0.31
C MET A 794 25.61 12.28 -0.66
N LEU A 795 26.40 12.60 0.35
CA LEU A 795 27.86 12.73 0.21
C LEU A 795 28.49 11.56 0.96
N GLY A 796 29.28 10.78 0.25
CA GLY A 796 29.91 9.59 0.79
C GLY A 796 31.45 9.69 0.77
N LEU A 797 32.07 9.04 1.76
CA LEU A 797 33.51 8.83 1.84
C LEU A 797 33.74 7.37 2.16
N ARG A 798 34.55 6.69 1.34
CA ARG A 798 34.90 5.29 1.53
C ARG A 798 36.41 5.13 1.61
N TYR A 799 36.86 4.47 2.67
CA TYR A 799 38.25 4.08 2.87
C TYR A 799 38.39 2.55 2.87
N LYS A 800 39.38 2.01 2.15
CA LYS A 800 39.72 0.59 2.06
C LYS A 800 40.99 0.27 2.80
#